data_d7c093253c7144ab8b681024b88f2973
#
_entry.id   d7c093253c7144ab8b681024b88f2973
#
_cell.length_a   1.000
_cell.length_b   1.000
_cell.length_c   1.000
_cell.angle_alpha   90.00
_cell.angle_beta   90.00
_cell.angle_gamma   90.00
#
_symmetry.space_group_name_H-M   'P 1'
#
loop_
_entity.id
_entity.type
_entity.pdbx_description
1 polymer ?
#
loop_
_entity_poly.entity_id
_entity_poly.type
_entity_poly.pdbx_seq_one_letter_code
_entity_poly.pdbx_strand_id
1 'polypeptide(L)'
;MSAFALRTAWASLLGRPGRAVLTAVGIAAAGLVLGVALTVAYALSTGFDRAADRADLPTIVARFDDEDATKVAAAVRDLPNLAAASYRYERTRVRLAAGEHTLDQGVIEVVGGGRRGYAIVAGRDVRSAAGAPLEAVVERGLATQWGLGVGDELEVGQVGSVPIVGISVAPDNVAYPLAKTARVVVGEGPLLERFGARPGERFAVNTALLWAQDPARSDVLVSAARQSSFGLKQLRFLTRSGVEALVGQAAGIVVALLVAFGVVATGLAGVLLGAGAQSEVQRALDRIGLQRALGVTPGAVVAVHAVRGALVAAPAAALGLAAGAAVGRVPTERVLASLNELPPSAGRLVSLLALVWLCAVALVAGASALPAWRATRRTPAALLRGGDLAGPSRRRGRRRTRGGLATLGARLVVARRLRFASVVAVLGAAASVVLLLLALASLLQALRDDPATLGKRYQLTTRLPDSATAAVEAIPGVEAAAVRYSTDAVSASSLGSPLKVIAYSSGDRTRFEAPPLASGRRAHGPGEAEVGLGLADALGLRPGSTLAIQPLGPEEVRFRVVGVVRALQDEGRVAYVEPGRLLAAGVGLDGPMVLRLKSGANRTRIAEGLSALGARADAVRGATGDSSAFLDVLAGLLRIVAATVALVCLHALVSALALTARERRGAVATLRAAGADARGLRRLLAGAALAVVVPAAVVAVLLEMVLLSPLVAHLAAGYADLPLGATAGQIALVAGGLMLLSWGAAALTGRRLVREPVVAGLREEA
;
A
#
# COMPACT_ATOMS: atom_id res chain seq x y z
N MET A 1 -16.00 -39.86 -7.82
CA MET A 1 -17.15 -39.26 -7.08
C MET A 1 -18.40 -39.94 -7.59
N SER A 2 -19.24 -40.48 -6.70
CA SER A 2 -20.44 -41.19 -7.12
C SER A 2 -21.45 -40.20 -7.72
N ALA A 3 -22.05 -40.55 -8.86
CA ALA A 3 -23.14 -39.78 -9.48
C ALA A 3 -24.31 -39.50 -8.48
N PHE A 4 -24.44 -40.32 -7.48
CA PHE A 4 -25.34 -40.16 -6.34
C PHE A 4 -25.03 -38.87 -5.55
N ALA A 5 -23.78 -38.60 -5.18
CA ALA A 5 -23.42 -37.41 -4.40
C ALA A 5 -23.73 -36.12 -5.17
N LEU A 6 -23.44 -36.08 -6.48
CA LEU A 6 -23.70 -34.93 -7.33
C LEU A 6 -25.20 -34.66 -7.49
N ARG A 7 -26.00 -35.70 -7.82
CA ARG A 7 -27.46 -35.57 -8.01
C ARG A 7 -28.16 -35.14 -6.73
N THR A 8 -27.77 -35.71 -5.59
CA THR A 8 -28.39 -35.39 -4.27
C THR A 8 -28.01 -33.97 -3.81
N ALA A 9 -26.76 -33.55 -4.04
CA ALA A 9 -26.30 -32.20 -3.75
C ALA A 9 -27.05 -31.17 -4.61
N TRP A 10 -27.19 -31.42 -5.91
CA TRP A 10 -27.90 -30.54 -6.83
C TRP A 10 -29.41 -30.41 -6.50
N ALA A 11 -30.09 -31.52 -6.27
CA ALA A 11 -31.50 -31.52 -5.83
C ALA A 11 -31.72 -30.74 -4.53
N SER A 12 -30.77 -30.84 -3.57
CA SER A 12 -30.84 -30.10 -2.31
C SER A 12 -30.63 -28.58 -2.48
N LEU A 13 -29.91 -28.14 -3.51
CA LEU A 13 -29.75 -26.73 -3.84
C LEU A 13 -30.98 -26.13 -4.49
N LEU A 14 -31.58 -26.85 -5.44
CA LEU A 14 -32.84 -26.43 -6.09
C LEU A 14 -34.02 -26.34 -5.13
N GLY A 15 -34.10 -27.24 -4.13
CA GLY A 15 -35.14 -27.23 -3.11
C GLY A 15 -35.08 -26.01 -2.16
N ARG A 16 -33.97 -25.29 -2.07
CA ARG A 16 -33.81 -24.14 -1.15
C ARG A 16 -32.91 -23.04 -1.74
N PRO A 17 -33.28 -22.40 -2.86
CA PRO A 17 -32.42 -21.49 -3.61
C PRO A 17 -31.99 -20.26 -2.81
N GLY A 18 -32.83 -19.68 -1.98
CA GLY A 18 -32.52 -18.48 -1.21
C GLY A 18 -31.36 -18.66 -0.20
N ARG A 19 -31.05 -19.89 0.22
CA ARG A 19 -29.88 -20.17 1.06
C ARG A 19 -28.62 -20.29 0.23
N ALA A 20 -28.71 -20.98 -0.88
CA ALA A 20 -27.60 -21.10 -1.80
C ALA A 20 -27.13 -19.71 -2.27
N VAL A 21 -28.06 -18.83 -2.62
CA VAL A 21 -27.79 -17.44 -3.00
C VAL A 21 -27.13 -16.66 -1.85
N LEU A 22 -27.67 -16.73 -0.62
CA LEU A 22 -27.07 -16.02 0.51
C LEU A 22 -25.63 -16.49 0.79
N THR A 23 -25.39 -17.79 0.71
CA THR A 23 -24.04 -18.37 0.87
C THR A 23 -23.13 -17.96 -0.28
N ALA A 24 -23.63 -18.00 -1.53
CA ALA A 24 -22.89 -17.58 -2.72
C ALA A 24 -22.49 -16.11 -2.66
N VAL A 25 -23.38 -15.21 -2.22
CA VAL A 25 -23.07 -13.77 -2.04
C VAL A 25 -21.95 -13.57 -1.02
N GLY A 26 -21.96 -14.32 0.11
CA GLY A 26 -20.89 -14.23 1.08
C GLY A 26 -19.55 -14.71 0.57
N ILE A 27 -19.53 -15.81 -0.17
CA ILE A 27 -18.32 -16.33 -0.81
C ILE A 27 -17.82 -15.36 -1.89
N ALA A 28 -18.72 -14.80 -2.69
CA ALA A 28 -18.36 -13.83 -3.73
C ALA A 28 -17.80 -12.54 -3.12
N ALA A 29 -18.39 -12.04 -2.01
CA ALA A 29 -17.89 -10.87 -1.31
C ALA A 29 -16.47 -11.11 -0.72
N ALA A 30 -16.26 -12.27 -0.08
CA ALA A 30 -14.91 -12.65 0.39
C ALA A 30 -13.94 -12.84 -0.76
N GLY A 31 -14.37 -13.45 -1.87
CA GLY A 31 -13.60 -13.60 -3.10
C GLY A 31 -13.22 -12.25 -3.72
N LEU A 32 -14.12 -11.27 -3.69
CA LEU A 32 -13.85 -9.92 -4.18
C LEU A 32 -12.72 -9.25 -3.38
N VAL A 33 -12.78 -9.29 -2.04
CA VAL A 33 -11.71 -8.75 -1.19
C VAL A 33 -10.39 -9.44 -1.46
N LEU A 34 -10.41 -10.78 -1.53
CA LEU A 34 -9.22 -11.58 -1.80
C LEU A 34 -8.66 -11.32 -3.20
N GLY A 35 -9.53 -11.13 -4.21
CA GLY A 35 -9.15 -10.79 -5.57
C GLY A 35 -8.47 -9.42 -5.67
N VAL A 36 -9.00 -8.38 -5.00
CA VAL A 36 -8.34 -7.06 -4.90
C VAL A 36 -6.99 -7.22 -4.22
N ALA A 37 -6.98 -7.80 -3.01
CA ALA A 37 -5.76 -7.92 -2.20
C ALA A 37 -4.64 -8.66 -2.94
N LEU A 38 -4.98 -9.78 -3.57
CA LEU A 38 -4.01 -10.60 -4.28
C LEU A 38 -3.47 -9.92 -5.54
N THR A 39 -4.35 -9.25 -6.30
CA THR A 39 -3.95 -8.52 -7.51
C THR A 39 -2.98 -7.40 -7.18
N VAL A 40 -3.30 -6.60 -6.16
CA VAL A 40 -2.43 -5.49 -5.72
C VAL A 40 -1.13 -6.02 -5.13
N ALA A 41 -1.19 -7.00 -4.21
CA ALA A 41 -0.02 -7.56 -3.56
C ALA A 41 0.96 -8.18 -4.57
N TYR A 42 0.45 -9.00 -5.49
CA TYR A 42 1.27 -9.63 -6.52
C TYR A 42 1.86 -8.61 -7.49
N ALA A 43 1.07 -7.61 -7.89
CA ALA A 43 1.53 -6.58 -8.81
C ALA A 43 2.66 -5.74 -8.20
N LEU A 44 2.51 -5.29 -6.96
CA LEU A 44 3.51 -4.47 -6.27
C LEU A 44 4.76 -5.27 -5.84
N SER A 45 4.60 -6.52 -5.38
CA SER A 45 5.74 -7.33 -4.94
C SER A 45 6.66 -7.79 -6.08
N THR A 46 6.17 -7.76 -7.33
CA THR A 46 6.93 -8.24 -8.50
C THR A 46 7.03 -7.19 -9.60
N GLY A 47 6.57 -5.94 -9.35
CA GLY A 47 6.52 -4.86 -10.33
C GLY A 47 7.89 -4.39 -10.74
N PHE A 48 8.74 -4.16 -9.76
CA PHE A 48 10.14 -3.76 -9.96
C PHE A 48 10.92 -4.78 -10.78
N ASP A 49 10.88 -6.07 -10.38
CA ASP A 49 11.61 -7.12 -11.08
C ASP A 49 11.23 -7.22 -12.55
N ARG A 50 9.92 -7.16 -12.84
CA ARG A 50 9.43 -7.18 -14.24
C ARG A 50 9.93 -5.99 -15.04
N ALA A 51 9.91 -4.80 -14.43
CA ALA A 51 10.39 -3.59 -15.09
C ALA A 51 11.91 -3.63 -15.29
N ALA A 52 12.65 -4.05 -14.26
CA ALA A 52 14.10 -4.17 -14.28
C ALA A 52 14.58 -5.21 -15.31
N ASP A 53 13.93 -6.38 -15.38
CA ASP A 53 14.28 -7.41 -16.35
C ASP A 53 13.96 -6.98 -17.78
N ARG A 54 12.81 -6.30 -18.01
CA ARG A 54 12.45 -5.81 -19.34
C ARG A 54 13.30 -4.62 -19.78
N ALA A 55 13.69 -3.77 -18.85
CA ALA A 55 14.58 -2.64 -19.10
C ALA A 55 16.06 -3.05 -19.24
N ASP A 56 16.37 -4.32 -18.97
CA ASP A 56 17.75 -4.76 -18.84
C ASP A 56 18.53 -3.81 -17.90
N LEU A 57 17.96 -3.62 -16.69
CA LEU A 57 18.47 -2.63 -15.75
C LEU A 57 19.91 -2.94 -15.36
N PRO A 58 20.85 -1.98 -15.43
CA PRO A 58 22.21 -2.20 -15.03
C PRO A 58 22.33 -2.53 -13.53
N THR A 59 23.35 -3.28 -13.17
CA THR A 59 23.69 -3.59 -11.77
C THR A 59 24.08 -2.33 -11.01
N ILE A 60 24.79 -1.42 -11.70
CA ILE A 60 25.25 -0.13 -11.17
C ILE A 60 25.02 0.97 -12.21
N VAL A 61 24.49 2.09 -11.76
CA VAL A 61 24.53 3.37 -12.47
C VAL A 61 25.52 4.28 -11.74
N ALA A 62 26.64 4.58 -12.37
CA ALA A 62 27.63 5.50 -11.85
C ALA A 62 27.45 6.86 -12.52
N ARG A 63 27.23 7.92 -11.74
CA ARG A 63 27.13 9.32 -12.21
C ARG A 63 28.34 10.11 -11.71
N PHE A 64 28.93 10.93 -12.58
CA PHE A 64 30.15 11.72 -12.32
C PHE A 64 30.10 13.02 -13.13
N ASP A 65 31.06 13.93 -12.93
CA ASP A 65 31.20 15.13 -13.77
C ASP A 65 31.57 14.75 -15.21
N ASP A 66 31.28 15.65 -16.14
CA ASP A 66 31.57 15.46 -17.56
C ASP A 66 33.02 15.03 -17.80
N GLU A 67 33.25 13.91 -18.46
CA GLU A 67 34.55 13.31 -18.70
C GLU A 67 34.62 12.70 -20.11
N ASP A 68 35.82 12.49 -20.63
CA ASP A 68 36.03 11.83 -21.91
C ASP A 68 35.61 10.34 -21.84
N ALA A 69 34.84 9.92 -22.83
CA ALA A 69 34.31 8.56 -22.90
C ALA A 69 35.41 7.49 -22.96
N THR A 70 36.58 7.80 -23.60
CA THR A 70 37.69 6.84 -23.72
C THR A 70 38.40 6.65 -22.39
N LYS A 71 38.55 7.71 -21.62
CA LYS A 71 39.12 7.67 -20.27
C LYS A 71 38.24 6.85 -19.31
N VAL A 72 36.91 7.07 -19.32
CA VAL A 72 35.96 6.30 -18.51
C VAL A 72 35.96 4.83 -18.93
N ALA A 73 35.95 4.56 -20.25
CA ALA A 73 36.00 3.19 -20.76
C ALA A 73 37.28 2.45 -20.37
N ALA A 74 38.44 3.15 -20.35
CA ALA A 74 39.69 2.55 -19.88
C ALA A 74 39.62 2.20 -18.38
N ALA A 75 39.07 3.08 -17.55
CA ALA A 75 38.94 2.84 -16.11
C ALA A 75 37.95 1.69 -15.78
N VAL A 76 36.94 1.48 -16.63
CA VAL A 76 35.88 0.47 -16.40
C VAL A 76 36.27 -0.91 -16.96
N ARG A 77 37.12 -0.96 -18.00
CA ARG A 77 37.42 -2.19 -18.76
C ARG A 77 37.88 -3.36 -17.91
N ASP A 78 38.71 -3.11 -16.91
CA ASP A 78 39.38 -4.13 -16.10
C ASP A 78 38.66 -4.40 -14.76
N LEU A 79 37.41 -3.92 -14.60
CA LEU A 79 36.63 -4.17 -13.40
C LEU A 79 36.27 -5.66 -13.28
N PRO A 80 36.50 -6.29 -12.12
CA PRO A 80 36.13 -7.67 -11.89
C PRO A 80 34.60 -7.81 -11.91
N ASN A 81 34.13 -8.95 -12.41
CA ASN A 81 32.69 -9.27 -12.53
C ASN A 81 31.92 -8.33 -13.48
N LEU A 82 32.57 -7.64 -14.39
CA LEU A 82 31.93 -6.80 -15.41
C LEU A 82 31.56 -7.66 -16.63
N ALA A 83 30.26 -7.63 -17.03
CA ALA A 83 29.78 -8.27 -18.25
C ALA A 83 29.68 -7.27 -19.41
N ALA A 84 29.19 -6.07 -19.14
CA ALA A 84 29.01 -5.01 -20.14
C ALA A 84 29.02 -3.65 -19.48
N ALA A 85 29.42 -2.63 -20.27
CA ALA A 85 29.32 -1.23 -19.90
C ALA A 85 28.70 -0.42 -21.04
N SER A 86 27.92 0.58 -20.72
CA SER A 86 27.39 1.58 -21.65
C SER A 86 27.54 2.97 -21.05
N TYR A 87 27.78 3.93 -21.89
CA TYR A 87 28.04 5.30 -21.45
C TYR A 87 27.02 6.23 -22.07
N ARG A 88 26.58 7.25 -21.31
CA ARG A 88 25.66 8.27 -21.80
C ARG A 88 25.96 9.63 -21.19
N TYR A 89 25.49 10.65 -21.85
CA TYR A 89 25.51 12.01 -21.35
C TYR A 89 24.12 12.38 -20.82
N GLU A 90 24.02 12.79 -19.57
CA GLU A 90 22.79 13.27 -18.95
C GLU A 90 22.90 14.78 -18.69
N ARG A 91 21.98 15.56 -19.25
CA ARG A 91 21.88 16.99 -18.96
C ARG A 91 20.57 17.27 -18.19
N THR A 92 20.73 17.78 -17.01
CA THR A 92 19.62 18.18 -16.14
C THR A 92 19.20 19.63 -16.39
N ARG A 93 18.04 20.03 -15.88
CA ARG A 93 17.50 21.40 -16.00
C ARG A 93 17.28 21.83 -17.46
N VAL A 94 16.81 20.90 -18.27
CA VAL A 94 16.39 21.18 -19.65
C VAL A 94 14.91 21.53 -19.63
N ARG A 95 14.55 22.62 -20.32
CA ARG A 95 13.15 23.00 -20.48
C ARG A 95 12.50 22.05 -21.47
N LEU A 96 11.37 21.49 -21.07
CA LEU A 96 10.47 20.69 -21.92
C LEU A 96 9.17 21.45 -22.08
N ALA A 97 8.59 21.46 -23.29
CA ALA A 97 7.29 22.06 -23.54
C ALA A 97 6.50 21.26 -24.58
N ALA A 98 5.18 21.17 -24.39
CA ALA A 98 4.23 20.58 -25.34
C ALA A 98 2.86 21.22 -25.14
N GLY A 99 2.37 21.95 -26.14
CA GLY A 99 1.14 22.73 -26.03
C GLY A 99 1.22 23.74 -24.89
N GLU A 100 0.27 23.68 -23.94
CA GLU A 100 0.25 24.56 -22.75
C GLU A 100 1.14 24.07 -21.61
N HIS A 101 1.70 22.86 -21.69
CA HIS A 101 2.52 22.27 -20.63
C HIS A 101 3.98 22.67 -20.75
N THR A 102 4.58 23.07 -19.63
CA THR A 102 6.01 23.41 -19.57
C THR A 102 6.63 22.82 -18.30
N LEU A 103 7.89 22.37 -18.40
CA LEU A 103 8.68 21.84 -17.28
C LEU A 103 10.15 22.28 -17.44
N ASP A 104 10.68 23.06 -16.50
CA ASP A 104 12.06 23.53 -16.52
C ASP A 104 13.08 22.53 -15.93
N GLN A 105 12.60 21.39 -15.43
CA GLN A 105 13.43 20.35 -14.79
C GLN A 105 13.46 19.04 -15.59
N GLY A 106 13.44 19.12 -16.90
CA GLY A 106 13.65 17.96 -17.75
C GLY A 106 15.10 17.46 -17.64
N VAL A 107 15.26 16.17 -17.91
CA VAL A 107 16.56 15.52 -18.09
C VAL A 107 16.61 14.99 -19.52
N ILE A 108 17.59 15.42 -20.29
CA ILE A 108 17.88 14.83 -21.58
C ILE A 108 18.99 13.79 -21.42
N GLU A 109 18.75 12.59 -21.91
CA GLU A 109 19.69 11.49 -21.93
C GLU A 109 20.14 11.27 -23.37
N VAL A 110 21.41 11.51 -23.65
CA VAL A 110 22.01 11.30 -24.96
C VAL A 110 22.64 9.92 -25.00
N VAL A 111 22.12 9.07 -25.88
CA VAL A 111 22.49 7.66 -25.94
C VAL A 111 23.19 7.34 -27.27
N GLY A 112 24.35 6.71 -27.16
CA GLY A 112 25.09 6.13 -28.28
C GLY A 112 24.62 4.70 -28.60
N GLY A 113 25.57 3.85 -28.98
CA GLY A 113 25.35 2.41 -29.15
C GLY A 113 25.35 1.67 -27.80
N GLY A 114 24.87 0.41 -27.80
CA GLY A 114 24.96 -0.49 -26.63
C GLY A 114 23.64 -0.69 -25.87
N ARG A 115 23.75 -1.27 -24.67
CA ARG A 115 22.61 -1.56 -23.79
C ARG A 115 22.04 -0.26 -23.20
N ARG A 116 20.73 -0.19 -23.04
CA ARG A 116 20.04 1.08 -22.74
C ARG A 116 19.71 1.28 -21.27
N GLY A 117 19.36 0.21 -20.54
CA GLY A 117 18.90 0.31 -19.16
C GLY A 117 17.46 0.82 -18.99
N TYR A 118 16.69 0.92 -20.08
CA TYR A 118 15.26 1.25 -20.10
C TYR A 118 14.50 0.35 -21.08
N ALA A 119 13.20 0.20 -20.88
CA ALA A 119 12.31 -0.57 -21.75
C ALA A 119 11.40 0.34 -22.56
N ILE A 120 11.19 0.04 -23.85
CA ILE A 120 10.16 0.68 -24.65
C ILE A 120 8.82 -0.03 -24.37
N VAL A 121 7.82 0.77 -24.01
CA VAL A 121 6.45 0.28 -23.71
C VAL A 121 5.44 0.65 -24.80
N ALA A 122 5.76 1.67 -25.62
CA ALA A 122 4.99 2.01 -26.83
C ALA A 122 5.94 2.59 -27.88
N GLY A 123 5.64 2.38 -29.15
CA GLY A 123 6.49 2.84 -30.27
C GLY A 123 7.79 2.06 -30.41
N ARG A 124 8.88 2.76 -30.69
CA ARG A 124 10.23 2.20 -30.91
C ARG A 124 11.30 3.05 -30.22
N ASP A 125 12.52 2.53 -30.15
CA ASP A 125 13.69 3.26 -29.62
C ASP A 125 14.24 4.30 -30.62
N VAL A 126 14.98 5.27 -30.09
CA VAL A 126 15.69 6.27 -30.88
C VAL A 126 16.81 5.64 -31.70
N ARG A 127 17.09 6.21 -32.85
CA ARG A 127 18.27 5.89 -33.65
C ARG A 127 19.42 6.77 -33.23
N SER A 128 20.58 6.16 -32.97
CA SER A 128 21.77 6.89 -32.49
C SER A 128 22.88 7.06 -33.56
N ALA A 129 22.71 6.48 -34.76
CA ALA A 129 23.66 6.56 -35.82
C ALA A 129 23.65 7.96 -36.46
N ALA A 130 24.83 8.43 -36.96
CA ALA A 130 24.91 9.64 -37.77
C ALA A 130 24.02 9.49 -39.02
N GLY A 131 23.40 10.59 -39.48
CA GLY A 131 22.46 10.63 -40.59
C GLY A 131 21.05 10.14 -40.23
N ALA A 132 20.79 9.66 -39.03
CA ALA A 132 19.47 9.34 -38.59
C ALA A 132 18.65 10.60 -38.24
N PRO A 133 17.34 10.59 -38.36
CA PRO A 133 16.51 11.72 -37.93
C PRO A 133 16.62 11.96 -36.42
N LEU A 134 16.59 13.23 -36.03
CA LEU A 134 16.50 13.59 -34.61
C LEU A 134 15.09 13.28 -34.08
N GLU A 135 15.02 12.41 -33.13
CA GLU A 135 13.78 11.86 -32.56
C GLU A 135 13.95 11.63 -31.07
N ALA A 136 12.84 11.58 -30.34
CA ALA A 136 12.85 11.44 -28.88
C ALA A 136 12.04 10.21 -28.41
N VAL A 137 12.51 9.60 -27.33
CA VAL A 137 11.75 8.69 -26.49
C VAL A 137 11.47 9.39 -25.18
N VAL A 138 10.21 9.43 -24.76
CA VAL A 138 9.80 10.12 -23.53
C VAL A 138 9.45 9.11 -22.44
N GLU A 139 9.66 9.50 -21.19
CA GLU A 139 9.25 8.71 -20.03
C GLU A 139 7.74 8.59 -19.97
N ARG A 140 7.22 7.39 -19.61
CA ARG A 140 5.78 7.11 -19.49
C ARG A 140 5.07 8.08 -18.54
N GLY A 141 5.72 8.50 -17.45
CA GLY A 141 5.15 9.46 -16.50
C GLY A 141 4.84 10.80 -17.15
N LEU A 142 5.78 11.36 -17.92
CA LEU A 142 5.59 12.59 -18.69
C LEU A 142 4.48 12.42 -19.73
N ALA A 143 4.56 11.34 -20.53
CA ALA A 143 3.59 11.04 -21.57
C ALA A 143 2.17 10.97 -21.02
N THR A 144 1.99 10.27 -19.89
CA THR A 144 0.67 10.12 -19.24
C THR A 144 0.16 11.45 -18.67
N GLN A 145 1.05 12.24 -18.03
CA GLN A 145 0.66 13.49 -17.37
C GLN A 145 0.28 14.59 -18.36
N TRP A 146 0.95 14.64 -19.51
CA TRP A 146 0.73 15.63 -20.54
C TRP A 146 -0.15 15.15 -21.71
N GLY A 147 -0.58 13.88 -21.68
CA GLY A 147 -1.39 13.28 -22.74
C GLY A 147 -0.65 13.09 -24.06
N LEU A 148 0.68 12.89 -24.01
CA LEU A 148 1.52 12.72 -25.18
C LEU A 148 1.53 11.27 -25.66
N GLY A 149 1.50 11.11 -26.98
CA GLY A 149 1.59 9.82 -27.66
C GLY A 149 2.77 9.72 -28.63
N VAL A 150 2.94 8.56 -29.24
CA VAL A 150 3.87 8.37 -30.34
C VAL A 150 3.37 9.14 -31.57
N GLY A 151 4.21 9.98 -32.13
CA GLY A 151 3.88 10.86 -33.26
C GLY A 151 3.67 12.33 -32.87
N ASP A 152 3.50 12.63 -31.59
CA ASP A 152 3.41 14.00 -31.09
C ASP A 152 4.78 14.68 -31.08
N GLU A 153 4.80 16.00 -31.02
CA GLU A 153 6.02 16.80 -30.92
C GLU A 153 6.28 17.26 -29.51
N LEU A 154 7.55 17.21 -29.10
CA LEU A 154 8.04 17.74 -27.83
C LEU A 154 9.12 18.79 -28.08
N GLU A 155 8.97 19.98 -27.53
CA GLU A 155 10.02 20.99 -27.52
C GLU A 155 11.01 20.71 -26.39
N VAL A 156 12.30 20.55 -26.74
CA VAL A 156 13.37 20.16 -25.82
C VAL A 156 14.44 21.25 -25.79
N GLY A 157 14.27 22.21 -24.91
CA GLY A 157 15.26 23.27 -24.64
C GLY A 157 15.89 23.89 -25.91
N GLN A 158 17.22 23.82 -26.02
CA GLN A 158 17.97 24.28 -27.16
C GLN A 158 17.95 23.33 -28.37
N VAL A 159 17.45 22.10 -28.20
CA VAL A 159 17.38 21.13 -29.29
C VAL A 159 16.25 21.47 -30.27
N GLY A 160 15.18 22.10 -29.76
CA GLY A 160 14.02 22.49 -30.53
C GLY A 160 12.91 21.43 -30.50
N SER A 161 11.98 21.48 -31.47
CA SER A 161 10.89 20.50 -31.58
C SER A 161 11.40 19.18 -32.13
N VAL A 162 11.02 18.08 -31.45
CA VAL A 162 11.49 16.71 -31.74
C VAL A 162 10.27 15.76 -31.71
N PRO A 163 10.07 14.93 -32.74
CA PRO A 163 8.97 13.97 -32.73
C PRO A 163 9.20 12.83 -31.73
N ILE A 164 8.15 12.48 -31.02
CA ILE A 164 8.13 11.35 -30.08
C ILE A 164 7.96 10.05 -30.86
N VAL A 165 8.96 9.19 -30.82
CA VAL A 165 8.91 7.87 -31.52
C VAL A 165 8.66 6.69 -30.58
N GLY A 166 8.78 6.92 -29.28
CA GLY A 166 8.54 5.89 -28.29
C GLY A 166 8.29 6.41 -26.89
N ILE A 167 7.75 5.55 -26.06
CA ILE A 167 7.51 5.79 -24.63
C ILE A 167 8.30 4.74 -23.86
N SER A 168 9.09 5.18 -22.86
CA SER A 168 9.97 4.32 -22.09
C SER A 168 9.58 4.20 -20.62
N VAL A 169 10.08 3.14 -20.00
CA VAL A 169 10.06 2.90 -18.56
C VAL A 169 11.48 2.56 -18.11
N ALA A 170 11.98 3.28 -17.11
CA ALA A 170 13.29 3.05 -16.51
C ALA A 170 13.14 2.96 -15.00
N PRO A 171 13.21 1.76 -14.41
CA PRO A 171 12.92 1.54 -13.00
C PRO A 171 14.09 1.88 -12.05
N ASP A 172 15.09 2.63 -12.54
CA ASP A 172 16.17 3.18 -11.72
C ASP A 172 15.74 4.41 -10.91
N ASN A 173 14.54 4.93 -11.17
CA ASN A 173 13.88 6.00 -10.42
C ASN A 173 12.36 5.88 -10.56
N VAL A 174 11.63 6.55 -9.65
CA VAL A 174 10.18 6.72 -9.78
C VAL A 174 9.86 7.63 -10.98
N ALA A 175 8.64 7.53 -11.52
CA ALA A 175 8.23 8.30 -12.70
C ALA A 175 7.87 9.75 -12.34
N TYR A 176 7.94 10.64 -13.34
CA TYR A 176 7.35 11.96 -13.27
C TYR A 176 5.80 11.85 -13.08
N PRO A 177 5.14 12.68 -12.23
CA PRO A 177 5.69 13.82 -11.47
C PRO A 177 6.25 13.46 -10.09
N LEU A 178 6.24 12.19 -9.67
CA LEU A 178 6.78 11.76 -8.37
C LEU A 178 8.31 12.00 -8.30
N ALA A 179 9.05 11.62 -9.35
CA ALA A 179 10.35 12.22 -9.63
C ALA A 179 10.10 13.64 -10.18
N LYS A 180 10.65 14.63 -9.55
CA LYS A 180 10.50 16.06 -9.97
C LYS A 180 11.04 16.34 -11.37
N THR A 181 11.74 15.41 -11.97
CA THR A 181 12.37 15.49 -13.28
C THR A 181 11.74 14.50 -14.23
N ALA A 182 11.46 14.91 -15.45
CA ALA A 182 11.03 14.04 -16.54
C ALA A 182 12.18 13.74 -17.47
N ARG A 183 12.27 12.51 -17.97
CA ARG A 183 13.35 12.05 -18.83
C ARG A 183 12.94 12.02 -20.29
N VAL A 184 13.85 12.48 -21.14
CA VAL A 184 13.75 12.43 -22.59
C VAL A 184 15.05 11.85 -23.14
N VAL A 185 14.95 10.80 -23.93
CA VAL A 185 16.10 10.13 -24.54
C VAL A 185 16.22 10.55 -25.99
N VAL A 186 17.43 10.90 -26.44
CA VAL A 186 17.75 11.26 -27.82
C VAL A 186 18.99 10.52 -28.30
N GLY A 187 19.11 10.31 -29.60
CA GLY A 187 20.29 9.69 -30.20
C GLY A 187 21.48 10.61 -30.26
N GLU A 188 22.69 10.10 -29.98
CA GLU A 188 23.96 10.87 -30.00
C GLU A 188 24.25 11.45 -31.38
N GLY A 189 24.26 10.63 -32.47
CA GLY A 189 24.63 11.08 -33.80
C GLY A 189 23.74 12.19 -34.35
N PRO A 190 22.40 12.05 -34.35
CA PRO A 190 21.50 13.12 -34.79
C PRO A 190 21.65 14.41 -34.00
N LEU A 191 21.91 14.29 -32.68
CA LEU A 191 22.07 15.45 -31.82
C LEU A 191 23.40 16.19 -32.09
N LEU A 192 24.52 15.47 -32.33
CA LEU A 192 25.78 16.03 -32.72
C LEU A 192 25.67 16.78 -34.06
N GLU A 193 25.00 16.20 -35.06
CA GLU A 193 24.74 16.86 -36.35
C GLU A 193 23.90 18.14 -36.18
N ARG A 194 22.89 18.12 -35.29
CA ARG A 194 22.05 19.28 -34.98
C ARG A 194 22.88 20.46 -34.43
N PHE A 195 23.94 20.17 -33.67
CA PHE A 195 24.83 21.19 -33.11
C PHE A 195 26.06 21.48 -34.01
N GLY A 196 26.14 20.92 -35.20
CA GLY A 196 27.21 21.16 -36.15
C GLY A 196 28.57 20.58 -35.74
N ALA A 197 28.56 19.48 -34.99
CA ALA A 197 29.74 18.79 -34.53
C ALA A 197 30.57 18.21 -35.72
N ARG A 198 31.87 18.10 -35.57
CA ARG A 198 32.76 17.52 -36.59
C ARG A 198 32.60 16.00 -36.66
N PRO A 199 32.85 15.39 -37.83
CA PRO A 199 32.87 13.95 -37.94
C PRO A 199 33.85 13.30 -36.95
N GLY A 200 33.36 12.35 -36.14
CA GLY A 200 34.16 11.67 -35.11
C GLY A 200 34.15 12.34 -33.73
N GLU A 201 33.57 13.51 -33.60
CA GLU A 201 33.34 14.15 -32.31
C GLU A 201 32.29 13.35 -31.50
N ARG A 202 32.47 13.29 -30.19
CA ARG A 202 31.54 12.63 -29.25
C ARG A 202 31.21 13.58 -28.12
N PHE A 203 30.03 13.36 -27.53
CA PHE A 203 29.70 14.01 -26.25
C PHE A 203 30.64 13.50 -25.15
N ALA A 204 30.98 14.39 -24.22
CA ALA A 204 31.47 13.96 -22.93
C ALA A 204 30.42 13.04 -22.29
N VAL A 205 30.88 12.14 -21.47
CA VAL A 205 29.96 11.25 -20.71
C VAL A 205 30.02 11.61 -19.24
N ASN A 206 28.88 11.46 -18.55
CA ASN A 206 28.78 11.69 -17.11
C ASN A 206 27.99 10.58 -16.40
N THR A 207 27.64 9.56 -17.15
CA THR A 207 26.94 8.40 -16.61
C THR A 207 27.47 7.12 -17.25
N ALA A 208 27.84 6.15 -16.43
CA ALA A 208 28.21 4.81 -16.84
C ALA A 208 27.23 3.79 -16.28
N LEU A 209 26.71 2.95 -17.15
CA LEU A 209 25.84 1.85 -16.85
C LEU A 209 26.67 0.56 -16.85
N LEU A 210 26.70 -0.17 -15.73
CA LEU A 210 27.53 -1.37 -15.58
C LEU A 210 26.65 -2.59 -15.27
N TRP A 211 26.83 -3.66 -16.04
CA TRP A 211 26.17 -4.95 -15.84
C TRP A 211 27.16 -5.96 -15.28
N ALA A 212 26.80 -6.60 -14.16
CA ALA A 212 27.61 -7.66 -13.60
C ALA A 212 27.46 -8.97 -14.39
N GLN A 213 28.54 -9.76 -14.48
CA GLN A 213 28.52 -11.09 -15.04
C GLN A 213 27.76 -12.05 -14.13
N ASP A 214 28.01 -11.98 -12.83
CA ASP A 214 27.28 -12.68 -11.77
C ASP A 214 26.56 -11.66 -10.89
N PRO A 215 25.23 -11.51 -11.02
CA PRO A 215 24.45 -10.59 -10.19
C PRO A 215 24.52 -10.89 -8.69
N ALA A 216 24.72 -12.16 -8.29
CA ALA A 216 24.85 -12.55 -6.90
C ALA A 216 26.13 -11.99 -6.23
N ARG A 217 27.13 -11.66 -7.03
CA ARG A 217 28.40 -11.07 -6.59
C ARG A 217 28.54 -9.60 -7.01
N SER A 218 27.45 -8.88 -7.06
CA SER A 218 27.42 -7.45 -7.44
C SER A 218 28.24 -6.56 -6.50
N ASP A 219 28.41 -6.94 -5.25
CA ASP A 219 29.26 -6.30 -4.25
C ASP A 219 30.72 -6.20 -4.68
N VAL A 220 31.26 -7.22 -5.38
CA VAL A 220 32.61 -7.21 -5.93
C VAL A 220 32.75 -6.11 -6.97
N LEU A 221 31.81 -6.00 -7.91
CA LEU A 221 31.79 -4.96 -8.94
C LEU A 221 31.66 -3.56 -8.33
N VAL A 222 30.76 -3.39 -7.34
CA VAL A 222 30.55 -2.11 -6.64
C VAL A 222 31.83 -1.68 -5.90
N SER A 223 32.45 -2.60 -5.16
CA SER A 223 33.68 -2.32 -4.40
C SER A 223 34.85 -1.95 -5.32
N ALA A 224 35.04 -2.71 -6.39
CA ALA A 224 36.08 -2.44 -7.38
C ALA A 224 35.83 -1.13 -8.13
N ALA A 225 34.60 -0.84 -8.55
CA ALA A 225 34.23 0.42 -9.18
C ALA A 225 34.50 1.63 -8.27
N ARG A 226 34.27 1.51 -6.97
CA ARG A 226 34.60 2.55 -5.99
C ARG A 226 36.11 2.74 -5.85
N GLN A 227 36.91 1.67 -5.87
CA GLN A 227 38.35 1.74 -5.75
C GLN A 227 39.01 2.29 -7.02
N SER A 228 38.48 1.94 -8.20
CA SER A 228 39.04 2.42 -9.50
C SER A 228 38.59 3.82 -9.89
N SER A 229 37.77 4.46 -9.10
CA SER A 229 37.18 5.79 -9.37
C SER A 229 38.13 6.96 -9.16
N PHE A 230 39.43 6.71 -9.02
CA PHE A 230 40.42 7.71 -8.82
C PHE A 230 40.51 8.68 -10.02
N GLY A 231 40.15 9.94 -9.77
CA GLY A 231 40.17 11.04 -10.75
C GLY A 231 38.82 11.44 -11.32
N LEU A 232 37.73 10.68 -11.07
CA LEU A 232 36.38 11.12 -11.39
C LEU A 232 35.80 11.98 -10.25
N LYS A 233 35.32 13.18 -10.59
CA LYS A 233 34.75 14.10 -9.61
C LYS A 233 33.25 13.81 -9.44
N GLN A 234 32.70 14.07 -8.24
CA GLN A 234 31.31 13.94 -7.88
C GLN A 234 30.71 12.56 -8.16
N LEU A 235 31.50 11.49 -8.07
CA LEU A 235 31.08 10.13 -8.35
C LEU A 235 30.02 9.63 -7.36
N ARG A 236 28.88 9.20 -7.90
CA ARG A 236 27.75 8.63 -7.16
C ARG A 236 27.37 7.29 -7.76
N PHE A 237 27.11 6.32 -6.92
CA PHE A 237 26.64 5.00 -7.34
C PHE A 237 25.21 4.78 -6.93
N LEU A 238 24.38 4.39 -7.88
CA LEU A 238 23.05 3.86 -7.67
C LEU A 238 23.09 2.38 -8.04
N THR A 239 22.79 1.50 -7.09
CA THR A 239 22.79 0.06 -7.33
C THR A 239 21.35 -0.45 -7.51
N ARG A 240 21.18 -1.49 -8.35
CA ARG A 240 19.88 -2.15 -8.54
C ARG A 240 19.28 -2.59 -7.19
N SER A 241 20.09 -3.21 -6.32
CA SER A 241 19.66 -3.64 -4.98
C SER A 241 19.26 -2.47 -4.07
N GLY A 242 19.91 -1.32 -4.20
CA GLY A 242 19.56 -0.11 -3.45
C GLY A 242 18.19 0.45 -3.86
N VAL A 243 17.91 0.48 -5.17
CA VAL A 243 16.59 0.91 -5.68
C VAL A 243 15.50 -0.10 -5.28
N GLU A 244 15.77 -1.41 -5.44
CA GLU A 244 14.88 -2.49 -5.05
C GLU A 244 14.50 -2.40 -3.57
N ALA A 245 15.48 -2.17 -2.69
CA ALA A 245 15.24 -2.02 -1.26
C ALA A 245 14.33 -0.82 -0.94
N LEU A 246 14.55 0.33 -1.58
CA LEU A 246 13.74 1.53 -1.40
C LEU A 246 12.29 1.34 -1.85
N VAL A 247 12.10 0.76 -3.04
CA VAL A 247 10.78 0.50 -3.61
C VAL A 247 10.08 -0.62 -2.84
N GLY A 248 10.80 -1.70 -2.52
CA GLY A 248 10.31 -2.86 -1.80
C GLY A 248 9.83 -2.52 -0.38
N GLN A 249 10.48 -1.60 0.31
CA GLN A 249 10.07 -1.16 1.64
C GLN A 249 8.73 -0.43 1.60
N ALA A 250 8.54 0.49 0.65
CA ALA A 250 7.28 1.22 0.48
C ALA A 250 6.13 0.29 0.07
N ALA A 251 6.39 -0.66 -0.83
CA ALA A 251 5.41 -1.65 -1.30
C ALA A 251 5.13 -2.73 -0.24
N GLY A 252 6.14 -3.15 0.51
CA GLY A 252 6.08 -4.26 1.46
C GLY A 252 5.02 -4.07 2.54
N ILE A 253 4.86 -2.87 3.06
CA ILE A 253 3.84 -2.53 4.07
C ILE A 253 2.43 -2.70 3.49
N VAL A 254 2.20 -2.18 2.29
CA VAL A 254 0.90 -2.29 1.59
C VAL A 254 0.59 -3.75 1.29
N VAL A 255 1.58 -4.50 0.80
CA VAL A 255 1.47 -5.94 0.51
C VAL A 255 1.16 -6.73 1.78
N ALA A 256 1.90 -6.52 2.87
CA ALA A 256 1.68 -7.21 4.14
C ALA A 256 0.27 -6.96 4.71
N LEU A 257 -0.19 -5.73 4.66
CA LEU A 257 -1.55 -5.36 5.05
C LEU A 257 -2.60 -6.06 4.18
N LEU A 258 -2.45 -6.04 2.87
CA LEU A 258 -3.40 -6.66 1.95
C LEU A 258 -3.45 -8.18 2.10
N VAL A 259 -2.31 -8.83 2.33
CA VAL A 259 -2.24 -10.28 2.62
C VAL A 259 -2.93 -10.59 3.94
N ALA A 260 -2.65 -9.83 5.00
CA ALA A 260 -3.35 -9.98 6.29
C ALA A 260 -4.87 -9.84 6.13
N PHE A 261 -5.32 -8.91 5.29
CA PHE A 261 -6.73 -8.76 4.92
C PHE A 261 -7.32 -9.99 4.25
N GLY A 262 -6.64 -10.48 3.23
CA GLY A 262 -7.08 -11.68 2.52
C GLY A 262 -7.26 -12.87 3.46
N VAL A 263 -6.33 -13.05 4.40
CA VAL A 263 -6.38 -14.09 5.44
C VAL A 263 -7.57 -13.89 6.38
N VAL A 264 -7.77 -12.68 6.90
CA VAL A 264 -8.89 -12.35 7.80
C VAL A 264 -10.23 -12.53 7.09
N ALA A 265 -10.39 -12.02 5.86
CA ALA A 265 -11.62 -12.17 5.06
C ALA A 265 -11.94 -13.64 4.76
N THR A 266 -10.93 -14.44 4.42
CA THR A 266 -11.05 -15.87 4.15
C THR A 266 -11.42 -16.64 5.43
N GLY A 267 -10.76 -16.33 6.54
CA GLY A 267 -11.06 -16.90 7.85
C GLY A 267 -12.51 -16.59 8.29
N LEU A 268 -12.95 -15.35 8.09
CA LEU A 268 -14.32 -14.91 8.36
C LEU A 268 -15.34 -15.70 7.55
N ALA A 269 -15.11 -15.80 6.24
CA ALA A 269 -15.98 -16.60 5.35
C ALA A 269 -16.01 -18.06 5.80
N GLY A 270 -14.87 -18.65 6.15
CA GLY A 270 -14.77 -20.03 6.63
C GLY A 270 -15.57 -20.30 7.91
N VAL A 271 -15.47 -19.41 8.91
CA VAL A 271 -16.22 -19.51 10.18
C VAL A 271 -17.74 -19.41 9.95
N LEU A 272 -18.16 -18.46 9.12
CA LEU A 272 -19.59 -18.27 8.81
C LEU A 272 -20.18 -19.44 8.04
N LEU A 273 -19.44 -19.96 7.06
CA LEU A 273 -19.84 -21.11 6.28
C LEU A 273 -19.89 -22.39 7.14
N GLY A 274 -18.89 -22.59 7.98
CA GLY A 274 -18.84 -23.69 8.95
C GLY A 274 -20.02 -23.66 9.92
N ALA A 275 -20.36 -22.48 10.45
CA ALA A 275 -21.52 -22.29 11.31
C ALA A 275 -22.87 -22.57 10.58
N GLY A 276 -22.98 -22.12 9.33
CA GLY A 276 -24.11 -22.41 8.45
C GLY A 276 -24.27 -23.90 8.17
N ALA A 277 -23.18 -24.56 7.80
CA ALA A 277 -23.13 -25.99 7.54
C ALA A 277 -23.45 -26.82 8.80
N GLN A 278 -22.94 -26.43 9.99
CA GLN A 278 -23.27 -27.09 11.26
C GLN A 278 -24.75 -27.01 11.59
N SER A 279 -25.37 -25.84 11.39
CA SER A 279 -26.82 -25.68 11.60
C SER A 279 -27.66 -26.54 10.65
N GLU A 280 -27.19 -26.72 9.41
CA GLU A 280 -27.88 -27.55 8.43
C GLU A 280 -27.78 -29.02 8.75
N VAL A 281 -26.60 -29.50 9.09
CA VAL A 281 -26.37 -30.90 9.50
C VAL A 281 -27.19 -31.23 10.77
N GLN A 282 -27.22 -30.30 11.73
CA GLN A 282 -28.01 -30.45 12.94
C GLN A 282 -29.52 -30.73 12.65
N ARG A 283 -30.10 -30.06 11.64
CA ARG A 283 -31.48 -30.26 11.22
C ARG A 283 -31.70 -31.49 10.34
N ALA A 284 -30.64 -32.00 9.78
CA ALA A 284 -30.66 -33.17 8.91
C ALA A 284 -30.28 -34.46 9.68
N LEU A 285 -30.06 -34.39 11.00
CA LEU A 285 -29.59 -35.53 11.78
C LEU A 285 -30.49 -36.75 11.62
N ASP A 286 -31.83 -36.56 11.71
CA ASP A 286 -32.79 -37.63 11.55
C ASP A 286 -32.75 -38.27 10.15
N ARG A 287 -32.63 -37.42 9.10
CA ARG A 287 -32.46 -37.90 7.72
C ARG A 287 -31.11 -38.62 7.51
N ILE A 288 -30.05 -38.10 8.13
CA ILE A 288 -28.73 -38.74 8.09
C ILE A 288 -28.81 -40.08 8.84
N GLY A 289 -29.50 -40.12 9.98
CA GLY A 289 -29.74 -41.34 10.76
C GLY A 289 -30.49 -42.39 9.95
N LEU A 290 -31.55 -41.98 9.28
CA LEU A 290 -32.38 -42.86 8.41
C LEU A 290 -31.57 -43.35 7.20
N GLN A 291 -30.85 -42.48 6.51
CA GLN A 291 -29.98 -42.85 5.38
C GLN A 291 -28.91 -43.86 5.79
N ARG A 292 -28.31 -43.69 6.98
CA ARG A 292 -27.32 -44.62 7.52
C ARG A 292 -27.96 -45.96 7.95
N ALA A 293 -29.18 -45.94 8.48
CA ALA A 293 -29.95 -47.16 8.78
C ALA A 293 -30.30 -47.95 7.52
N LEU A 294 -30.51 -47.25 6.39
CA LEU A 294 -30.74 -47.83 5.06
C LEU A 294 -29.44 -48.24 4.32
N GLY A 295 -28.26 -48.18 4.99
CA GLY A 295 -27.00 -48.66 4.46
C GLY A 295 -26.15 -47.63 3.72
N VAL A 296 -26.50 -46.34 3.69
CA VAL A 296 -25.66 -45.32 3.12
C VAL A 296 -24.37 -45.16 3.91
N THR A 297 -23.21 -45.25 3.24
CA THR A 297 -21.89 -45.16 3.90
C THR A 297 -21.62 -43.78 4.48
N PRO A 298 -20.91 -43.69 5.62
CA PRO A 298 -20.48 -42.40 6.19
C PRO A 298 -19.79 -41.48 5.15
N GLY A 299 -18.93 -42.04 4.30
CA GLY A 299 -18.22 -41.30 3.27
C GLY A 299 -19.14 -40.69 2.22
N ALA A 300 -20.24 -41.39 1.86
CA ALA A 300 -21.19 -40.86 0.88
C ALA A 300 -21.97 -39.64 1.46
N VAL A 301 -22.34 -39.68 2.75
CA VAL A 301 -22.98 -38.53 3.42
C VAL A 301 -22.03 -37.33 3.44
N VAL A 302 -20.77 -37.52 3.83
CA VAL A 302 -19.75 -36.46 3.85
C VAL A 302 -19.51 -35.90 2.45
N ALA A 303 -19.42 -36.77 1.43
CA ALA A 303 -19.22 -36.38 0.03
C ALA A 303 -20.39 -35.51 -0.49
N VAL A 304 -21.65 -35.82 -0.16
CA VAL A 304 -22.80 -34.99 -0.55
C VAL A 304 -22.67 -33.56 -0.02
N HIS A 305 -22.27 -33.39 1.25
CA HIS A 305 -22.10 -32.06 1.84
C HIS A 305 -20.89 -31.33 1.28
N ALA A 306 -19.77 -32.01 1.03
CA ALA A 306 -18.59 -31.45 0.38
C ALA A 306 -18.89 -30.97 -1.04
N VAL A 307 -19.51 -31.81 -1.86
CA VAL A 307 -19.89 -31.49 -3.23
C VAL A 307 -20.87 -30.32 -3.28
N ARG A 308 -21.84 -30.29 -2.37
CA ARG A 308 -22.78 -29.18 -2.27
C ARG A 308 -22.07 -27.87 -1.94
N GLY A 309 -21.13 -27.89 -0.98
CA GLY A 309 -20.29 -26.73 -0.67
C GLY A 309 -19.49 -26.27 -1.89
N ALA A 310 -18.86 -27.18 -2.62
CA ALA A 310 -18.09 -26.91 -3.82
C ALA A 310 -18.95 -26.32 -4.95
N LEU A 311 -20.14 -26.86 -5.20
CA LEU A 311 -21.07 -26.38 -6.24
C LEU A 311 -21.52 -24.92 -6.04
N VAL A 312 -21.66 -24.49 -4.77
CA VAL A 312 -21.96 -23.09 -4.45
C VAL A 312 -20.72 -22.23 -4.50
N ALA A 313 -19.61 -22.76 -3.98
CA ALA A 313 -18.37 -21.99 -3.85
C ALA A 313 -17.68 -21.74 -5.21
N ALA A 314 -17.68 -22.70 -6.11
CA ALA A 314 -16.93 -22.60 -7.36
C ALA A 314 -17.36 -21.38 -8.20
N PRO A 315 -18.65 -21.20 -8.57
CA PRO A 315 -19.05 -20.02 -9.33
C PRO A 315 -18.96 -18.72 -8.51
N ALA A 316 -19.32 -18.77 -7.22
CA ALA A 316 -19.31 -17.59 -6.38
C ALA A 316 -17.89 -17.04 -6.13
N ALA A 317 -16.93 -17.92 -5.83
CA ALA A 317 -15.53 -17.54 -5.66
C ALA A 317 -14.92 -17.07 -6.99
N ALA A 318 -15.23 -17.71 -8.09
CA ALA A 318 -14.74 -17.29 -9.43
C ALA A 318 -15.21 -15.87 -9.77
N LEU A 319 -16.52 -15.61 -9.60
CA LEU A 319 -17.09 -14.27 -9.83
C LEU A 319 -16.51 -13.22 -8.87
N GLY A 320 -16.37 -13.57 -7.58
CA GLY A 320 -15.79 -12.68 -6.59
C GLY A 320 -14.34 -12.31 -6.90
N LEU A 321 -13.49 -13.31 -7.13
CA LEU A 321 -12.07 -13.11 -7.47
C LEU A 321 -11.90 -12.31 -8.77
N ALA A 322 -12.67 -12.64 -9.81
CA ALA A 322 -12.62 -11.91 -11.08
C ALA A 322 -13.07 -10.45 -10.94
N ALA A 323 -14.17 -10.21 -10.22
CA ALA A 323 -14.64 -8.86 -9.92
C ALA A 323 -13.62 -8.08 -9.07
N GLY A 324 -13.01 -8.73 -8.06
CA GLY A 324 -11.97 -8.14 -7.24
C GLY A 324 -10.72 -7.76 -8.06
N ALA A 325 -10.27 -8.66 -8.92
CA ALA A 325 -9.15 -8.38 -9.82
C ALA A 325 -9.45 -7.21 -10.77
N ALA A 326 -10.66 -7.15 -11.32
CA ALA A 326 -11.09 -6.05 -12.19
C ALA A 326 -11.13 -4.70 -11.44
N VAL A 327 -11.70 -4.67 -10.23
CA VAL A 327 -11.75 -3.45 -9.39
C VAL A 327 -10.36 -3.00 -8.95
N GLY A 328 -9.47 -3.94 -8.59
CA GLY A 328 -8.11 -3.65 -8.16
C GLY A 328 -7.18 -3.21 -9.29
N ARG A 329 -7.47 -3.54 -10.53
CA ARG A 329 -6.58 -3.35 -11.68
C ARG A 329 -6.21 -1.89 -11.91
N VAL A 330 -7.20 -1.01 -12.08
CA VAL A 330 -6.96 0.40 -12.42
C VAL A 330 -6.15 1.16 -11.36
N PRO A 331 -6.49 1.09 -10.05
CA PRO A 331 -5.66 1.70 -9.02
C PRO A 331 -4.24 1.15 -9.00
N THR A 332 -4.09 -0.17 -9.17
CA THR A 332 -2.76 -0.82 -9.17
C THR A 332 -1.90 -0.35 -10.34
N GLU A 333 -2.46 -0.28 -11.56
CA GLU A 333 -1.73 0.21 -12.74
C GLU A 333 -1.28 1.66 -12.56
N ARG A 334 -2.06 2.51 -11.90
CA ARG A 334 -1.66 3.89 -11.57
C ARG A 334 -0.49 3.93 -10.59
N VAL A 335 -0.53 3.12 -9.53
CA VAL A 335 0.58 3.02 -8.57
C VAL A 335 1.85 2.52 -9.24
N LEU A 336 1.77 1.43 -10.01
CA LEU A 336 2.91 0.89 -10.77
C LEU A 336 3.46 1.91 -11.77
N ALA A 337 2.58 2.67 -12.43
CA ALA A 337 3.01 3.73 -13.35
C ALA A 337 3.80 4.83 -12.63
N SER A 338 3.37 5.25 -11.43
CA SER A 338 4.08 6.24 -10.62
C SER A 338 5.42 5.74 -10.11
N LEU A 339 5.56 4.42 -9.89
CA LEU A 339 6.81 3.78 -9.47
C LEU A 339 7.72 3.40 -10.66
N ASN A 340 7.34 3.69 -11.89
CA ASN A 340 8.05 3.25 -13.10
C ASN A 340 8.11 1.72 -13.28
N GLU A 341 7.11 1.02 -12.74
CA GLU A 341 7.01 -0.43 -12.74
C GLU A 341 6.03 -0.93 -13.79
N LEU A 342 6.12 -2.22 -14.14
CA LEU A 342 5.27 -2.85 -15.15
C LEU A 342 4.16 -3.71 -14.51
N PRO A 343 2.94 -3.71 -15.09
CA PRO A 343 1.86 -4.59 -14.64
C PRO A 343 2.22 -6.06 -14.86
N PRO A 344 1.62 -6.99 -14.07
CA PRO A 344 1.81 -8.41 -14.25
C PRO A 344 1.24 -8.90 -15.58
N SER A 345 1.83 -9.95 -16.15
CA SER A 345 1.26 -10.62 -17.31
C SER A 345 -0.10 -11.27 -16.95
N ALA A 346 -1.08 -11.14 -17.82
CA ALA A 346 -2.42 -11.67 -17.58
C ALA A 346 -2.40 -13.18 -17.25
N GLY A 347 -1.56 -13.96 -17.92
CA GLY A 347 -1.45 -15.41 -17.69
C GLY A 347 -1.01 -15.78 -16.29
N ARG A 348 0.03 -15.12 -15.74
CA ARG A 348 0.53 -15.38 -14.39
C ARG A 348 -0.48 -14.95 -13.33
N LEU A 349 -1.15 -13.81 -13.51
CA LEU A 349 -2.19 -13.36 -12.60
C LEU A 349 -3.37 -14.34 -12.59
N VAL A 350 -3.83 -14.79 -13.75
CA VAL A 350 -4.91 -15.78 -13.88
C VAL A 350 -4.54 -17.11 -13.22
N SER A 351 -3.31 -17.60 -13.40
CA SER A 351 -2.87 -18.84 -12.75
C SER A 351 -2.85 -18.74 -11.23
N LEU A 352 -2.42 -17.59 -10.68
CA LEU A 352 -2.44 -17.33 -9.24
C LEU A 352 -3.87 -17.25 -8.70
N LEU A 353 -4.76 -16.54 -9.39
CA LEU A 353 -6.18 -16.46 -9.04
C LEU A 353 -6.85 -17.82 -9.11
N ALA A 354 -6.52 -18.66 -10.11
CA ALA A 354 -7.03 -20.02 -10.25
C ALA A 354 -6.58 -20.93 -9.07
N LEU A 355 -5.33 -20.82 -8.65
CA LEU A 355 -4.84 -21.53 -7.47
C LEU A 355 -5.62 -21.13 -6.20
N VAL A 356 -5.81 -19.84 -5.98
CA VAL A 356 -6.55 -19.33 -4.83
C VAL A 356 -8.03 -19.71 -4.91
N TRP A 357 -8.62 -19.69 -6.10
CA TRP A 357 -9.96 -20.20 -6.35
C TRP A 357 -10.08 -21.67 -5.94
N LEU A 358 -9.14 -22.52 -6.34
CA LEU A 358 -9.13 -23.95 -5.97
C LEU A 358 -9.04 -24.12 -4.46
N CYS A 359 -8.16 -23.37 -3.80
CA CYS A 359 -8.00 -23.36 -2.33
C CYS A 359 -9.31 -22.90 -1.62
N ALA A 360 -9.95 -21.84 -2.11
CA ALA A 360 -11.21 -21.35 -1.57
C ALA A 360 -12.33 -22.37 -1.72
N VAL A 361 -12.46 -23.02 -2.88
CA VAL A 361 -13.45 -24.08 -3.11
C VAL A 361 -13.18 -25.28 -2.20
N ALA A 362 -11.93 -25.69 -2.06
CA ALA A 362 -11.54 -26.79 -1.16
C ALA A 362 -11.82 -26.45 0.32
N LEU A 363 -11.55 -25.22 0.75
CA LEU A 363 -11.84 -24.75 2.11
C LEU A 363 -13.34 -24.80 2.41
N VAL A 364 -14.17 -24.29 1.49
CA VAL A 364 -15.63 -24.28 1.63
C VAL A 364 -16.20 -25.70 1.63
N ALA A 365 -15.71 -26.56 0.74
CA ALA A 365 -16.09 -27.98 0.70
C ALA A 365 -15.73 -28.68 2.02
N GLY A 366 -14.53 -28.45 2.55
CA GLY A 366 -14.07 -28.98 3.84
C GLY A 366 -14.90 -28.45 5.02
N ALA A 367 -15.16 -27.15 5.06
CA ALA A 367 -16.00 -26.51 6.08
C ALA A 367 -17.44 -27.06 6.08
N SER A 368 -17.97 -27.40 4.91
CA SER A 368 -19.29 -28.00 4.75
C SER A 368 -19.31 -29.49 5.11
N ALA A 369 -18.21 -30.20 4.84
CA ALA A 369 -18.05 -31.62 5.12
C ALA A 369 -17.82 -31.94 6.62
N LEU A 370 -17.10 -31.06 7.34
CA LEU A 370 -16.67 -31.28 8.72
C LEU A 370 -17.82 -31.57 9.70
N PRO A 371 -18.95 -30.82 9.71
CA PRO A 371 -20.10 -31.13 10.57
C PRO A 371 -20.74 -32.45 10.21
N ALA A 372 -20.83 -32.78 8.91
CA ALA A 372 -21.39 -34.07 8.45
C ALA A 372 -20.50 -35.25 8.89
N TRP A 373 -19.20 -35.11 8.79
CA TRP A 373 -18.25 -36.10 9.27
C TRP A 373 -18.34 -36.32 10.79
N ARG A 374 -18.51 -35.24 11.58
CA ARG A 374 -18.74 -35.35 13.03
C ARG A 374 -20.06 -36.05 13.33
N ALA A 375 -21.13 -35.79 12.55
CA ALA A 375 -22.42 -36.46 12.72
C ALA A 375 -22.33 -37.95 12.38
N THR A 376 -21.62 -38.33 11.30
CA THR A 376 -21.50 -39.73 10.87
C THR A 376 -20.67 -40.60 11.81
N ARG A 377 -19.93 -40.03 12.75
CA ARG A 377 -19.23 -40.78 13.83
C ARG A 377 -20.15 -41.27 14.92
N ARG A 378 -21.40 -40.77 14.96
CA ARG A 378 -22.41 -41.25 15.90
C ARG A 378 -23.17 -42.44 15.33
N THR A 379 -23.70 -43.30 16.22
CA THR A 379 -24.53 -44.44 15.79
C THR A 379 -25.83 -43.96 15.19
N PRO A 380 -26.44 -44.67 14.21
CA PRO A 380 -27.72 -44.30 13.61
C PRO A 380 -28.84 -44.12 14.67
N ALA A 381 -28.88 -44.97 15.69
CA ALA A 381 -29.84 -44.88 16.77
C ALA A 381 -29.69 -43.59 17.61
N ALA A 382 -28.46 -43.14 17.85
CA ALA A 382 -28.22 -41.88 18.55
C ALA A 382 -28.62 -40.64 17.71
N LEU A 383 -28.50 -40.72 16.39
CA LEU A 383 -28.94 -39.66 15.47
C LEU A 383 -30.44 -39.53 15.41
N LEU A 384 -31.18 -40.65 15.42
CA LEU A 384 -32.65 -40.70 15.39
C LEU A 384 -33.29 -40.25 16.72
N ARG A 385 -32.55 -40.34 17.85
CA ARG A 385 -33.01 -39.83 19.14
C ARG A 385 -32.91 -38.30 19.31
N GLY A 386 -32.49 -37.59 18.30
CA GLY A 386 -32.47 -36.12 18.30
C GLY A 386 -31.43 -35.46 19.20
N GLY A 387 -30.29 -36.10 19.45
CA GLY A 387 -29.20 -35.54 20.28
C GLY A 387 -28.54 -34.32 19.66
N ASP A 388 -28.35 -33.25 20.45
CA ASP A 388 -27.65 -32.03 20.01
C ASP A 388 -26.16 -32.32 19.78
N LEU A 389 -25.59 -31.95 18.60
CA LEU A 389 -24.16 -32.13 18.28
C LEU A 389 -23.25 -31.35 19.21
N ALA A 390 -23.76 -30.28 19.83
CA ALA A 390 -22.99 -29.37 20.68
C ALA A 390 -22.94 -29.79 22.19
N GLY A 391 -23.54 -30.95 22.57
CA GLY A 391 -23.62 -31.40 23.96
C GLY A 391 -24.68 -30.66 24.78
N PRO A 392 -25.04 -31.17 25.98
CA PRO A 392 -26.10 -30.60 26.79
C PRO A 392 -25.74 -29.20 27.28
N SER A 393 -26.53 -28.21 26.91
CA SER A 393 -26.41 -26.87 27.49
C SER A 393 -26.72 -26.97 28.99
N ARG A 394 -25.73 -26.71 29.86
CA ARG A 394 -25.96 -26.61 31.29
C ARG A 394 -27.10 -25.62 31.54
N ARG A 395 -28.28 -26.12 31.93
CA ARG A 395 -29.40 -25.32 32.37
C ARG A 395 -28.98 -24.54 33.62
N ARG A 396 -28.55 -23.28 33.43
CA ARG A 396 -28.31 -22.34 34.52
C ARG A 396 -29.65 -21.72 34.91
N GLY A 397 -29.95 -21.78 36.21
CA GLY A 397 -31.17 -21.46 36.86
C GLY A 397 -31.95 -20.24 36.36
N ARG A 398 -33.25 -20.36 36.52
CA ARG A 398 -34.31 -19.39 36.27
C ARG A 398 -34.08 -18.09 37.04
N ARG A 399 -33.21 -17.19 36.55
CA ARG A 399 -33.22 -15.80 37.03
C ARG A 399 -34.41 -15.08 36.36
N ARG A 400 -35.42 -14.77 37.14
CA ARG A 400 -36.49 -13.83 36.79
C ARG A 400 -35.86 -12.52 36.40
N THR A 401 -36.05 -12.07 35.16
CA THR A 401 -35.45 -10.82 34.66
C THR A 401 -36.57 -9.89 34.22
N ARG A 402 -36.57 -8.74 34.84
CA ARG A 402 -37.26 -7.54 34.35
C ARG A 402 -36.50 -7.03 33.13
N GLY A 403 -36.94 -7.35 31.93
CA GLY A 403 -36.30 -6.88 30.68
C GLY A 403 -37.22 -7.12 29.50
N GLY A 404 -37.32 -6.14 28.60
CA GLY A 404 -38.15 -6.18 27.40
C GLY A 404 -37.64 -7.17 26.32
N LEU A 405 -38.33 -7.24 25.18
CA LEU A 405 -38.02 -8.13 24.06
C LEU A 405 -36.58 -7.98 23.53
N ALA A 406 -35.98 -6.78 23.63
CA ALA A 406 -34.58 -6.55 23.24
C ALA A 406 -33.61 -7.35 24.14
N THR A 407 -33.78 -7.35 25.45
CA THR A 407 -32.93 -8.11 26.38
C THR A 407 -33.12 -9.62 26.21
N LEU A 408 -34.32 -10.07 25.83
CA LEU A 408 -34.54 -11.44 25.44
C LEU A 408 -33.78 -11.82 24.19
N GLY A 409 -33.78 -10.95 23.15
CA GLY A 409 -33.00 -11.11 21.92
C GLY A 409 -31.52 -11.25 22.20
N ALA A 410 -30.96 -10.37 23.01
CA ALA A 410 -29.56 -10.42 23.43
C ALA A 410 -29.18 -11.74 24.10
N ARG A 411 -30.00 -12.22 25.03
CA ARG A 411 -29.78 -13.50 25.74
C ARG A 411 -29.84 -14.71 24.85
N LEU A 412 -30.72 -14.70 23.86
CA LEU A 412 -30.85 -15.80 22.90
C LEU A 412 -29.55 -16.00 22.09
N VAL A 413 -28.82 -14.92 21.78
CA VAL A 413 -27.54 -14.99 21.07
C VAL A 413 -26.39 -15.39 21.99
N VAL A 414 -26.32 -14.78 23.19
CA VAL A 414 -25.23 -15.02 24.16
C VAL A 414 -25.32 -16.44 24.77
N ALA A 415 -26.47 -17.09 24.75
CA ALA A 415 -26.67 -18.42 25.31
C ALA A 415 -25.70 -19.49 24.71
N ARG A 416 -25.28 -19.35 23.47
CA ARG A 416 -24.26 -20.20 22.82
C ARG A 416 -22.89 -19.53 22.82
N ARG A 417 -22.23 -19.54 23.97
CA ARG A 417 -20.99 -18.78 24.24
C ARG A 417 -19.90 -18.92 23.19
N LEU A 418 -19.55 -20.13 22.76
CA LEU A 418 -18.50 -20.37 21.80
C LEU A 418 -18.81 -19.76 20.43
N ARG A 419 -20.05 -19.88 19.99
CA ARG A 419 -20.49 -19.30 18.72
C ARG A 419 -20.60 -17.78 18.80
N PHE A 420 -21.12 -17.28 19.90
CA PHE A 420 -21.16 -15.85 20.18
C PHE A 420 -19.76 -15.25 20.15
N ALA A 421 -18.81 -15.86 20.88
CA ALA A 421 -17.43 -15.42 20.94
C ALA A 421 -16.77 -15.46 19.54
N SER A 422 -16.99 -16.51 18.74
CA SER A 422 -16.44 -16.59 17.39
C SER A 422 -16.98 -15.51 16.44
N VAL A 423 -18.28 -15.23 16.49
CA VAL A 423 -18.89 -14.17 15.66
C VAL A 423 -18.38 -12.78 16.09
N VAL A 424 -18.32 -12.52 17.40
CA VAL A 424 -17.79 -11.27 17.95
C VAL A 424 -16.31 -11.10 17.58
N ALA A 425 -15.48 -12.12 17.76
CA ALA A 425 -14.05 -12.07 17.46
C ALA A 425 -13.80 -11.79 15.96
N VAL A 426 -14.52 -12.48 15.10
CA VAL A 426 -14.37 -12.34 13.65
C VAL A 426 -14.88 -10.99 13.15
N LEU A 427 -16.05 -10.54 13.63
CA LEU A 427 -16.58 -9.22 13.27
C LEU A 427 -15.68 -8.10 13.83
N GLY A 428 -15.17 -8.28 15.05
CA GLY A 428 -14.25 -7.37 15.69
C GLY A 428 -12.92 -7.29 14.93
N ALA A 429 -12.34 -8.44 14.57
CA ALA A 429 -11.11 -8.47 13.77
C ALA A 429 -11.28 -7.82 12.38
N ALA A 430 -12.39 -8.07 11.70
CA ALA A 430 -12.66 -7.43 10.42
C ALA A 430 -12.87 -5.92 10.55
N ALA A 431 -13.56 -5.47 11.58
CA ALA A 431 -13.76 -4.05 11.84
C ALA A 431 -12.48 -3.34 12.30
N SER A 432 -11.58 -4.01 13.06
CA SER A 432 -10.29 -3.42 13.45
C SER A 432 -9.40 -3.16 12.26
N VAL A 433 -9.50 -4.02 11.28
CA VAL A 433 -8.77 -3.86 10.03
C VAL A 433 -9.34 -2.71 9.18
N VAL A 434 -10.67 -2.52 9.15
CA VAL A 434 -11.28 -1.33 8.52
C VAL A 434 -10.80 -0.05 9.23
N LEU A 435 -10.74 -0.04 10.56
CA LEU A 435 -10.21 1.08 11.34
C LEU A 435 -8.76 1.38 10.96
N LEU A 436 -7.90 0.38 10.93
CA LEU A 436 -6.50 0.52 10.56
C LEU A 436 -6.32 1.10 9.16
N LEU A 437 -7.11 0.67 8.17
CA LEU A 437 -7.02 1.23 6.81
C LEU A 437 -7.49 2.66 6.73
N LEU A 438 -8.55 3.00 7.45
CA LEU A 438 -9.02 4.37 7.53
C LEU A 438 -7.98 5.25 8.25
N ALA A 439 -7.33 4.73 9.30
CA ALA A 439 -6.25 5.40 10.00
C ALA A 439 -5.04 5.62 9.07
N LEU A 440 -4.64 4.59 8.32
CA LEU A 440 -3.55 4.69 7.35
C LEU A 440 -3.88 5.66 6.21
N ALA A 441 -5.10 5.61 5.67
CA ALA A 441 -5.54 6.54 4.62
C ALA A 441 -5.57 7.99 5.14
N SER A 442 -5.97 8.22 6.39
CA SER A 442 -5.93 9.55 7.00
C SER A 442 -4.51 10.02 7.31
N LEU A 443 -3.61 9.12 7.71
CA LEU A 443 -2.20 9.44 7.88
C LEU A 443 -1.57 9.88 6.55
N LEU A 444 -1.83 9.17 5.46
CA LEU A 444 -1.34 9.55 4.14
C LEU A 444 -1.87 10.93 3.70
N GLN A 445 -3.12 11.23 4.02
CA GLN A 445 -3.66 12.57 3.79
C GLN A 445 -3.01 13.64 4.69
N ALA A 446 -2.81 13.35 5.98
CA ALA A 446 -2.14 14.26 6.88
C ALA A 446 -0.69 14.54 6.44
N LEU A 447 0.05 13.53 5.99
CA LEU A 447 1.39 13.67 5.41
C LEU A 447 1.39 14.59 4.16
N ARG A 448 0.30 14.60 3.41
CA ARG A 448 0.11 15.50 2.26
C ARG A 448 -0.26 16.91 2.67
N ASP A 449 -1.25 17.05 3.54
CA ASP A 449 -1.94 18.32 3.79
C ASP A 449 -1.29 19.11 4.93
N ASP A 450 -0.63 18.42 5.88
CA ASP A 450 0.03 19.02 7.05
C ASP A 450 1.52 18.66 7.12
N PRO A 451 2.40 19.58 6.69
CA PRO A 451 3.85 19.41 6.79
C PRO A 451 4.36 19.18 8.22
N ALA A 452 3.60 19.63 9.23
CA ALA A 452 3.98 19.47 10.64
C ALA A 452 4.04 17.99 11.06
N THR A 453 3.26 17.13 10.42
CA THR A 453 3.31 15.66 10.61
C THR A 453 4.70 15.08 10.28
N LEU A 454 5.44 15.72 9.39
CA LEU A 454 6.83 15.39 9.04
C LEU A 454 7.87 16.16 9.87
N GLY A 455 7.44 16.90 10.89
CA GLY A 455 8.29 17.80 11.67
C GLY A 455 8.66 19.09 10.93
N LYS A 456 8.11 19.35 9.75
CA LYS A 456 8.31 20.58 8.97
C LYS A 456 7.33 21.66 9.43
N ARG A 457 7.86 22.83 9.73
CA ARG A 457 7.09 23.99 10.21
C ARG A 457 6.93 25.09 9.16
N TYR A 458 7.46 24.87 7.95
CA TYR A 458 7.29 25.75 6.80
C TYR A 458 6.21 25.24 5.85
N GLN A 459 5.54 26.14 5.14
CA GLN A 459 4.42 25.82 4.27
C GLN A 459 4.73 26.00 2.78
N LEU A 460 5.68 26.87 2.44
CA LEU A 460 6.09 27.11 1.06
C LEU A 460 7.59 26.93 0.88
N THR A 461 7.98 26.59 -0.33
CA THR A 461 9.38 26.58 -0.78
C THR A 461 9.49 27.37 -2.08
N THR A 462 10.63 28.05 -2.26
CA THR A 462 10.94 28.79 -3.50
C THR A 462 12.42 28.67 -3.80
N ARG A 463 12.83 29.10 -4.98
CA ARG A 463 14.25 29.21 -5.37
C ARG A 463 14.66 30.66 -5.41
N LEU A 464 15.16 31.15 -4.30
CA LEU A 464 15.80 32.46 -4.17
C LEU A 464 17.12 32.28 -3.42
N PRO A 465 18.13 33.10 -3.69
CA PRO A 465 19.38 33.08 -2.96
C PRO A 465 19.22 33.53 -1.52
N ASP A 466 20.13 33.15 -0.64
CA ASP A 466 20.09 33.51 0.78
C ASP A 466 20.08 35.04 1.01
N SER A 467 20.71 35.79 0.13
CA SER A 467 20.69 37.27 0.16
C SER A 467 19.30 37.88 0.04
N ALA A 468 18.31 37.16 -0.47
CA ALA A 468 16.93 37.60 -0.59
C ALA A 468 16.09 37.34 0.69
N THR A 469 16.63 36.69 1.71
CA THR A 469 15.91 36.29 2.94
C THR A 469 15.21 37.48 3.59
N ALA A 470 15.91 38.59 3.80
CA ALA A 470 15.34 39.79 4.42
C ALA A 470 14.19 40.40 3.59
N ALA A 471 14.31 40.42 2.27
CA ALA A 471 13.27 40.91 1.38
C ALA A 471 12.04 39.99 1.38
N VAL A 472 12.23 38.68 1.48
CA VAL A 472 11.15 37.69 1.57
C VAL A 472 10.43 37.78 2.91
N GLU A 473 11.13 37.98 4.02
CA GLU A 473 10.52 38.19 5.34
C GLU A 473 9.70 39.49 5.43
N ALA A 474 10.04 40.49 4.59
CA ALA A 474 9.26 41.72 4.49
C ALA A 474 7.91 41.54 3.77
N ILE A 475 7.68 40.43 3.08
CA ILE A 475 6.39 40.14 2.43
C ILE A 475 5.29 39.94 3.48
N PRO A 476 4.16 40.67 3.41
CA PRO A 476 3.07 40.51 4.34
C PRO A 476 2.52 39.08 4.37
N GLY A 477 2.54 38.45 5.56
CA GLY A 477 2.10 37.07 5.74
C GLY A 477 3.25 36.04 5.89
N VAL A 478 4.49 36.42 5.61
CA VAL A 478 5.67 35.61 5.93
C VAL A 478 6.03 35.86 7.39
N GLU A 479 6.31 34.80 8.14
CA GLU A 479 6.78 34.84 9.54
C GLU A 479 8.31 34.73 9.61
N ALA A 480 8.89 33.84 8.79
CA ALA A 480 10.33 33.62 8.71
C ALA A 480 10.68 32.94 7.38
N ALA A 481 11.90 33.21 6.88
CA ALA A 481 12.47 32.55 5.71
C ALA A 481 13.89 32.08 6.00
N ALA A 482 14.33 31.00 5.37
CA ALA A 482 15.72 30.53 5.41
C ALA A 482 15.99 29.63 4.20
N VAL A 483 17.23 29.55 3.75
CA VAL A 483 17.63 28.53 2.77
C VAL A 483 17.88 27.21 3.50
N ARG A 484 17.23 26.15 3.03
CA ARG A 484 17.39 24.78 3.52
C ARG A 484 18.40 24.05 2.65
N TYR A 485 19.60 24.02 3.07
CA TYR A 485 20.67 23.28 2.41
C TYR A 485 20.50 21.78 2.60
N SER A 486 20.77 21.01 1.54
CA SER A 486 20.71 19.56 1.59
C SER A 486 21.82 18.99 0.71
N THR A 487 22.75 18.28 1.33
CA THR A 487 23.83 17.62 0.63
C THR A 487 23.90 16.14 0.98
N ASP A 488 24.29 15.33 0.00
CA ASP A 488 24.56 13.92 0.25
C ASP A 488 25.97 13.76 0.80
N ALA A 489 26.13 12.86 1.75
CA ALA A 489 27.40 12.54 2.37
C ALA A 489 27.49 11.03 2.61
N VAL A 490 28.69 10.56 2.90
CA VAL A 490 28.92 9.20 3.37
C VAL A 490 29.54 9.23 4.76
N SER A 491 29.23 8.26 5.59
CA SER A 491 29.90 8.09 6.89
C SER A 491 31.34 7.64 6.65
N ALA A 492 32.30 8.39 7.17
CA ALA A 492 33.71 8.04 7.09
C ALA A 492 34.07 6.84 8.00
N SER A 493 33.28 6.59 9.05
CA SER A 493 33.55 5.55 10.05
C SER A 493 33.03 4.16 9.73
N SER A 494 32.14 4.01 8.71
CA SER A 494 31.56 2.72 8.36
C SER A 494 31.35 2.59 6.84
N LEU A 495 32.37 2.10 6.14
CA LEU A 495 32.33 1.63 4.74
C LEU A 495 31.41 2.44 3.79
N GLY A 496 31.32 3.77 4.01
CA GLY A 496 30.60 4.66 3.11
C GLY A 496 29.08 4.56 3.18
N SER A 497 28.47 4.30 4.35
CA SER A 497 27.03 4.38 4.50
C SER A 497 26.49 5.75 4.10
N PRO A 498 25.58 5.81 3.11
CA PRO A 498 25.04 7.08 2.64
C PRO A 498 24.14 7.72 3.69
N LEU A 499 24.24 9.02 3.81
CA LEU A 499 23.36 9.83 4.65
C LEU A 499 23.10 11.19 4.00
N LYS A 500 22.02 11.83 4.43
CA LYS A 500 21.71 13.19 4.00
C LYS A 500 22.01 14.19 5.10
N VAL A 501 22.80 15.20 4.76
CA VAL A 501 23.11 16.29 5.68
C VAL A 501 22.21 17.47 5.39
N ILE A 502 21.52 17.97 6.41
CA ILE A 502 20.58 19.07 6.31
C ILE A 502 21.08 20.21 7.20
N ALA A 503 21.17 21.40 6.60
CA ALA A 503 21.53 22.62 7.30
C ALA A 503 20.60 23.76 6.90
N TYR A 504 20.54 24.81 7.72
CA TYR A 504 19.72 25.99 7.45
C TYR A 504 20.59 27.23 7.51
N SER A 505 20.35 28.21 6.63
CA SER A 505 21.05 29.49 6.66
C SER A 505 20.73 30.31 7.95
N SER A 506 19.57 30.10 8.52
CA SER A 506 19.18 30.63 9.84
C SER A 506 19.74 29.76 10.94
N GLY A 507 20.35 30.38 11.96
CA GLY A 507 20.96 29.66 13.10
C GLY A 507 20.02 28.82 13.95
N ASP A 508 18.70 29.11 13.92
CA ASP A 508 17.67 28.32 14.62
C ASP A 508 16.81 27.52 13.63
N ARG A 509 17.32 26.35 13.24
CA ARG A 509 16.57 25.45 12.36
C ARG A 509 15.24 24.97 12.94
N THR A 510 15.07 24.96 14.28
CA THR A 510 13.85 24.46 14.91
C THR A 510 12.63 25.31 14.58
N ARG A 511 12.84 26.53 14.09
CA ARG A 511 11.77 27.38 13.54
C ARG A 511 11.17 26.79 12.27
N PHE A 512 11.98 26.04 11.50
CA PHE A 512 11.58 25.50 10.18
C PHE A 512 11.41 23.98 10.19
N GLU A 513 12.25 23.25 10.93
CA GLU A 513 12.19 21.78 10.97
C GLU A 513 12.60 21.27 12.37
N ALA A 514 11.67 20.60 13.05
CA ALA A 514 11.88 20.10 14.40
C ALA A 514 11.26 18.71 14.57
N PRO A 515 11.88 17.66 13.99
CA PRO A 515 11.41 16.28 14.22
C PRO A 515 11.48 15.94 15.73
N PRO A 516 10.61 15.06 16.26
CA PRO A 516 10.58 14.68 17.66
C PRO A 516 11.95 14.13 18.13
N LEU A 517 12.40 14.52 19.32
CA LEU A 517 13.60 13.94 19.94
C LEU A 517 13.31 12.51 20.44
N ALA A 518 14.18 11.58 20.08
CA ALA A 518 14.19 10.24 20.64
C ALA A 518 15.08 10.16 21.88
N SER A 519 16.24 10.86 21.87
CA SER A 519 17.15 10.95 23.01
C SER A 519 18.08 12.16 22.89
N GLY A 520 18.67 12.58 24.00
CA GLY A 520 19.61 13.71 24.03
C GLY A 520 18.93 15.08 24.02
N ARG A 521 19.56 16.08 23.40
CA ARG A 521 19.10 17.47 23.32
C ARG A 521 19.20 18.03 21.90
N ARG A 522 18.61 19.19 21.67
CA ARG A 522 18.77 19.93 20.42
C ARG A 522 20.20 20.45 20.24
N ALA A 523 20.65 20.49 19.00
CA ALA A 523 21.92 21.09 18.65
C ALA A 523 21.79 22.62 18.62
N HIS A 524 22.75 23.32 19.20
CA HIS A 524 22.76 24.79 19.32
C HIS A 524 24.10 25.43 18.88
N GLY A 525 25.11 24.63 18.54
CA GLY A 525 26.44 25.17 18.23
C GLY A 525 27.11 24.56 16.98
N PRO A 526 28.08 25.29 16.42
CA PRO A 526 28.87 24.79 15.31
C PRO A 526 29.65 23.56 15.75
N GLY A 527 29.42 22.45 15.11
CA GLY A 527 30.07 21.18 15.44
C GLY A 527 29.22 20.23 16.25
N GLU A 528 27.98 20.59 16.56
CA GLU A 528 26.98 19.69 17.08
C GLU A 528 26.08 19.16 15.95
N ALA A 529 25.64 17.90 16.07
CA ALA A 529 24.71 17.29 15.15
C ALA A 529 23.53 16.64 15.90
N GLU A 530 22.35 16.72 15.31
CA GLU A 530 21.25 15.82 15.62
C GLU A 530 21.16 14.78 14.50
N VAL A 531 21.16 13.50 14.86
CA VAL A 531 21.10 12.40 13.88
C VAL A 531 19.72 11.75 13.91
N GLY A 532 19.24 11.34 12.75
CA GLY A 532 18.02 10.55 12.65
C GLY A 532 18.21 9.16 13.25
N LEU A 533 17.13 8.59 13.82
CA LEU A 533 17.19 7.29 14.51
C LEU A 533 17.68 6.18 13.59
N GLY A 534 17.30 6.18 12.29
CA GLY A 534 17.80 5.22 11.30
C GLY A 534 19.31 5.28 11.09
N LEU A 535 19.91 6.49 11.12
CA LEU A 535 21.37 6.66 11.07
C LEU A 535 22.01 6.24 12.40
N ALA A 536 21.40 6.60 13.54
CA ALA A 536 21.87 6.25 14.84
C ALA A 536 21.94 4.73 15.04
N ASP A 537 20.89 4.00 14.63
CA ASP A 537 20.83 2.53 14.71
C ASP A 537 21.84 1.88 13.76
N ALA A 538 21.92 2.36 12.51
CA ALA A 538 22.85 1.81 11.50
C ALA A 538 24.32 1.94 11.89
N LEU A 539 24.70 3.04 12.58
CA LEU A 539 26.08 3.34 12.96
C LEU A 539 26.38 3.15 14.45
N GLY A 540 25.38 2.74 15.25
CA GLY A 540 25.54 2.61 16.70
C GLY A 540 25.76 3.95 17.42
N LEU A 541 25.29 5.08 16.87
CA LEU A 541 25.51 6.41 17.42
C LEU A 541 24.59 6.70 18.61
N ARG A 542 25.15 7.37 19.60
CA ARG A 542 24.42 7.85 20.79
C ARG A 542 24.79 9.29 21.07
N PRO A 543 23.98 10.04 21.83
CA PRO A 543 24.41 11.35 22.31
C PRO A 543 25.79 11.26 22.99
N GLY A 544 26.74 12.09 22.55
CA GLY A 544 28.14 12.04 22.94
C GLY A 544 29.08 11.41 21.91
N SER A 545 28.59 10.60 20.97
CA SER A 545 29.39 10.01 19.89
C SER A 545 29.87 11.07 18.88
N THR A 546 30.90 10.75 18.13
CA THR A 546 31.37 11.58 17.00
C THR A 546 30.84 11.00 15.69
N LEU A 547 30.16 11.82 14.91
CA LEU A 547 29.78 11.54 13.53
C LEU A 547 30.83 12.14 12.61
N ALA A 548 31.57 11.29 11.91
CA ALA A 548 32.51 11.70 10.87
C ALA A 548 31.83 11.49 9.50
N ILE A 549 31.71 12.55 8.72
CA ILE A 549 31.08 12.51 7.41
C ILE A 549 32.06 13.02 6.36
N GLN A 550 31.96 12.42 5.19
CA GLN A 550 32.63 12.92 3.99
C GLN A 550 31.52 13.41 3.04
N PRO A 551 31.30 14.73 2.95
CA PRO A 551 30.44 15.33 1.94
C PRO A 551 31.06 15.11 0.54
N LEU A 552 30.36 15.59 -0.49
CA LEU A 552 30.91 15.61 -1.86
C LEU A 552 32.15 16.55 -1.92
N GLY A 553 33.29 16.06 -1.45
CA GLY A 553 34.52 16.80 -1.35
C GLY A 553 35.62 15.95 -0.69
N PRO A 554 36.91 16.40 -0.75
CA PRO A 554 38.02 15.60 -0.21
C PRO A 554 38.14 15.62 1.31
N GLU A 555 37.50 16.56 2.00
CA GLU A 555 37.66 16.74 3.43
C GLU A 555 36.63 16.03 4.27
N GLU A 556 37.07 15.36 5.34
CA GLU A 556 36.22 14.77 6.37
C GLU A 556 35.78 15.85 7.36
N VAL A 557 34.50 15.95 7.63
CA VAL A 557 33.94 16.87 8.62
C VAL A 557 33.39 16.09 9.81
N ARG A 558 33.77 16.50 11.02
CA ARG A 558 33.38 15.81 12.27
C ARG A 558 32.40 16.66 13.07
N PHE A 559 31.34 15.99 13.53
CA PHE A 559 30.33 16.57 14.40
C PHE A 559 30.14 15.74 15.66
N ARG A 560 29.87 16.38 16.78
CA ARG A 560 29.47 15.71 18.01
C ARG A 560 27.97 15.49 17.98
N VAL A 561 27.53 14.26 18.07
CA VAL A 561 26.10 13.90 18.19
C VAL A 561 25.61 14.33 19.57
N VAL A 562 24.63 15.22 19.63
CA VAL A 562 24.03 15.72 20.88
C VAL A 562 22.58 15.27 21.04
N GLY A 563 21.94 14.87 19.95
CA GLY A 563 20.57 14.37 19.97
C GLY A 563 20.31 13.36 18.89
N VAL A 564 19.38 12.45 19.15
CA VAL A 564 18.80 11.53 18.17
C VAL A 564 17.35 11.94 17.96
N VAL A 565 16.94 12.08 16.70
CA VAL A 565 15.61 12.55 16.30
C VAL A 565 14.87 11.48 15.49
N ARG A 566 13.56 11.47 15.58
CA ARG A 566 12.68 10.62 14.79
C ARG A 566 12.30 11.33 13.51
N ALA A 567 13.07 11.11 12.45
CA ALA A 567 12.85 11.72 11.15
C ALA A 567 12.35 10.66 10.15
N LEU A 568 11.27 10.97 9.44
CA LEU A 568 10.73 10.08 8.40
C LEU A 568 11.55 10.16 7.12
N GLN A 569 12.21 11.28 6.86
CA GLN A 569 12.97 11.55 5.65
C GLN A 569 14.19 10.63 5.56
N ASP A 570 14.48 10.13 4.35
CA ASP A 570 15.64 9.28 4.04
C ASP A 570 15.81 8.10 5.02
N GLU A 571 14.72 7.48 5.45
CA GLU A 571 14.70 6.36 6.43
C GLU A 571 15.34 6.70 7.78
N GLY A 572 15.32 7.97 8.16
CA GLY A 572 16.03 8.44 9.33
C GLY A 572 17.55 8.50 9.17
N ARG A 573 18.09 8.31 7.95
CA ARG A 573 19.54 8.46 7.65
C ARG A 573 19.89 9.92 7.36
N VAL A 574 19.53 10.79 8.29
CA VAL A 574 19.74 12.23 8.19
C VAL A 574 20.60 12.72 9.33
N ALA A 575 21.38 13.76 9.04
CA ALA A 575 22.10 14.53 10.07
C ALA A 575 21.76 16.01 9.91
N TYR A 576 21.27 16.61 10.98
CA TYR A 576 20.99 18.04 11.05
C TYR A 576 22.19 18.73 11.70
N VAL A 577 22.80 19.64 10.96
CA VAL A 577 24.03 20.35 11.39
C VAL A 577 23.92 21.85 11.13
N GLU A 578 24.80 22.63 11.73
CA GLU A 578 24.99 24.03 11.38
C GLU A 578 25.90 24.13 10.14
N PRO A 579 25.60 25.02 9.17
CA PRO A 579 26.31 25.08 7.87
C PRO A 579 27.77 25.52 7.97
N GLY A 580 28.17 26.24 9.03
CA GLY A 580 29.49 26.89 9.12
C GLY A 580 30.68 25.95 8.90
N ARG A 581 30.67 24.75 9.47
CA ARG A 581 31.74 23.75 9.27
C ARG A 581 31.76 23.16 7.87
N LEU A 582 30.59 23.00 7.25
CA LEU A 582 30.51 22.50 5.89
C LEU A 582 31.04 23.54 4.90
N LEU A 583 30.69 24.81 5.10
CA LEU A 583 31.18 25.92 4.28
C LEU A 583 32.69 26.10 4.46
N ALA A 584 33.22 25.97 5.69
CA ALA A 584 34.66 26.04 5.95
C ALA A 584 35.43 24.90 5.29
N ALA A 585 34.82 23.73 5.10
CA ALA A 585 35.37 22.59 4.36
C ALA A 585 35.18 22.71 2.83
N GLY A 586 34.74 23.86 2.32
CA GLY A 586 34.58 24.10 0.88
C GLY A 586 33.39 23.37 0.25
N VAL A 587 32.44 22.89 1.05
CA VAL A 587 31.25 22.20 0.54
C VAL A 587 30.30 23.22 -0.08
N GLY A 588 30.00 23.06 -1.36
CA GLY A 588 28.97 23.85 -2.04
C GLY A 588 27.59 23.48 -1.52
N LEU A 589 26.98 24.36 -0.75
CA LEU A 589 25.64 24.17 -0.19
C LEU A 589 24.62 24.83 -1.11
N ASP A 590 23.65 24.05 -1.61
CA ASP A 590 22.51 24.53 -2.40
C ASP A 590 21.19 23.98 -1.80
N GLY A 591 20.10 24.70 -2.03
CA GLY A 591 18.81 24.27 -1.58
C GLY A 591 17.71 25.31 -1.78
N PRO A 592 16.45 24.91 -1.63
CA PRO A 592 15.33 25.84 -1.71
C PRO A 592 15.26 26.74 -0.47
N MET A 593 14.83 27.97 -0.67
CA MET A 593 14.38 28.82 0.43
C MET A 593 13.03 28.32 0.93
N VAL A 594 12.90 28.10 2.21
CA VAL A 594 11.69 27.65 2.90
C VAL A 594 11.05 28.83 3.63
N LEU A 595 9.72 28.90 3.58
CA LEU A 595 8.96 29.99 4.15
C LEU A 595 7.97 29.46 5.19
N ARG A 596 8.08 30.00 6.41
CA ARG A 596 7.07 29.85 7.43
C ARG A 596 6.07 30.99 7.33
N LEU A 597 4.78 30.63 7.28
CA LEU A 597 3.70 31.59 7.10
C LEU A 597 2.97 31.84 8.39
N LYS A 598 2.48 33.07 8.56
CA LYS A 598 1.54 33.44 9.62
C LYS A 598 0.19 32.74 9.42
N SER A 599 -0.50 32.45 10.51
CA SER A 599 -1.84 31.84 10.43
C SER A 599 -2.79 32.71 9.62
N GLY A 600 -3.48 32.12 8.63
CA GLY A 600 -4.40 32.83 7.74
C GLY A 600 -3.75 33.63 6.62
N ALA A 601 -2.45 33.46 6.36
CA ALA A 601 -1.76 34.19 5.29
C ALA A 601 -2.30 33.83 3.91
N ASN A 602 -2.47 34.86 3.05
CA ASN A 602 -2.93 34.68 1.67
C ASN A 602 -1.78 34.21 0.78
N ARG A 603 -1.81 32.92 0.40
CA ARG A 603 -0.76 32.28 -0.42
C ARG A 603 -0.59 32.93 -1.80
N THR A 604 -1.67 33.40 -2.42
CA THR A 604 -1.62 34.08 -3.74
C THR A 604 -0.84 35.37 -3.66
N ARG A 605 -1.10 36.21 -2.66
CA ARG A 605 -0.38 37.46 -2.45
C ARG A 605 1.10 37.25 -2.13
N ILE A 606 1.41 36.19 -1.39
CA ILE A 606 2.81 35.81 -1.11
C ILE A 606 3.50 35.36 -2.40
N ALA A 607 2.84 34.56 -3.23
CA ALA A 607 3.39 34.13 -4.52
C ALA A 607 3.65 35.32 -5.46
N GLU A 608 2.76 36.31 -5.50
CA GLU A 608 2.96 37.55 -6.24
C GLU A 608 4.17 38.34 -5.71
N GLY A 609 4.31 38.47 -4.38
CA GLY A 609 5.47 39.11 -3.75
C GLY A 609 6.78 38.39 -4.04
N LEU A 610 6.79 37.07 -4.03
CA LEU A 610 7.96 36.25 -4.39
C LEU A 610 8.31 36.42 -5.88
N SER A 611 7.31 36.50 -6.75
CA SER A 611 7.54 36.75 -8.19
C SER A 611 8.15 38.13 -8.45
N ALA A 612 7.76 39.14 -7.68
CA ALA A 612 8.36 40.48 -7.75
C ALA A 612 9.86 40.49 -7.33
N LEU A 613 10.28 39.53 -6.48
CA LEU A 613 11.67 39.32 -6.08
C LEU A 613 12.46 38.40 -7.05
N GLY A 614 11.86 38.03 -8.18
CA GLY A 614 12.49 37.20 -9.18
C GLY A 614 12.28 35.69 -9.01
N ALA A 615 11.43 35.27 -8.07
CA ALA A 615 11.04 33.87 -7.99
C ALA A 615 10.14 33.50 -9.18
N ARG A 616 10.45 32.42 -9.87
CA ARG A 616 9.59 31.90 -10.93
C ARG A 616 8.29 31.37 -10.31
N ALA A 617 7.17 31.59 -10.95
CA ALA A 617 5.85 31.15 -10.45
C ALA A 617 5.76 29.64 -10.23
N ASP A 618 6.42 28.85 -11.10
CA ASP A 618 6.54 27.38 -11.02
C ASP A 618 7.50 26.90 -9.92
N ALA A 619 8.35 27.78 -9.40
CA ALA A 619 9.28 27.47 -8.30
C ALA A 619 8.65 27.64 -6.91
N VAL A 620 7.47 28.27 -6.81
CA VAL A 620 6.74 28.42 -5.55
C VAL A 620 5.89 27.17 -5.31
N ARG A 621 6.32 26.32 -4.39
CA ARG A 621 5.71 25.01 -4.12
C ARG A 621 5.29 24.86 -2.66
N GLY A 622 4.31 24.01 -2.42
CA GLY A 622 3.96 23.58 -1.07
C GLY A 622 5.08 22.75 -0.43
N ALA A 623 5.15 22.75 0.87
CA ALA A 623 6.20 22.04 1.65
C ALA A 623 6.21 20.50 1.42
N THR A 624 5.14 19.92 0.94
CA THR A 624 5.01 18.50 0.63
C THR A 624 5.39 18.14 -0.80
N GLY A 625 5.54 19.13 -1.68
CA GLY A 625 5.96 18.93 -3.08
C GLY A 625 4.96 18.11 -3.91
N ASP A 626 5.45 17.53 -5.02
CA ASP A 626 4.63 16.85 -6.04
C ASP A 626 4.23 15.40 -5.68
N SER A 627 4.58 14.91 -4.49
CA SER A 627 4.21 13.57 -4.00
C SER A 627 2.70 13.42 -3.69
N SER A 628 1.95 14.52 -3.74
CA SER A 628 0.53 14.56 -3.37
C SER A 628 -0.34 13.62 -4.20
N ALA A 629 -0.11 13.53 -5.50
CA ALA A 629 -0.91 12.68 -6.39
C ALA A 629 -0.72 11.16 -6.09
N PHE A 630 0.50 10.74 -5.79
CA PHE A 630 0.79 9.36 -5.40
C PHE A 630 0.11 8.99 -4.08
N LEU A 631 0.22 9.86 -3.07
CA LEU A 631 -0.42 9.65 -1.77
C LEU A 631 -1.95 9.58 -1.90
N ASP A 632 -2.55 10.37 -2.79
CA ASP A 632 -3.99 10.30 -3.07
C ASP A 632 -4.42 8.98 -3.68
N VAL A 633 -3.68 8.48 -4.67
CA VAL A 633 -3.98 7.19 -5.30
C VAL A 633 -3.86 6.07 -4.27
N LEU A 634 -2.83 6.11 -3.43
CA LEU A 634 -2.63 5.11 -2.37
C LEU A 634 -3.74 5.19 -1.29
N ALA A 635 -4.08 6.39 -0.83
CA ALA A 635 -5.18 6.60 0.11
C ALA A 635 -6.53 6.15 -0.48
N GLY A 636 -6.76 6.42 -1.77
CA GLY A 636 -7.94 5.94 -2.52
C GLY A 636 -8.02 4.42 -2.56
N LEU A 637 -6.91 3.75 -2.86
CA LEU A 637 -6.82 2.28 -2.85
C LEU A 637 -7.17 1.70 -1.48
N LEU A 638 -6.61 2.26 -0.40
CA LEU A 638 -6.89 1.82 0.95
C LEU A 638 -8.37 1.99 1.33
N ARG A 639 -9.03 3.08 0.88
CA ARG A 639 -10.47 3.29 1.09
C ARG A 639 -11.33 2.27 0.33
N ILE A 640 -10.97 1.94 -0.90
CA ILE A 640 -11.66 0.90 -1.69
C ILE A 640 -11.58 -0.44 -0.97
N VAL A 641 -10.41 -0.80 -0.48
CA VAL A 641 -10.22 -2.04 0.29
C VAL A 641 -11.04 -1.99 1.59
N ALA A 642 -11.02 -0.88 2.34
CA ALA A 642 -11.84 -0.72 3.54
C ALA A 642 -13.34 -0.89 3.26
N ALA A 643 -13.84 -0.30 2.18
CA ALA A 643 -15.24 -0.43 1.76
C ALA A 643 -15.62 -1.88 1.40
N THR A 644 -14.72 -2.61 0.72
CA THR A 644 -14.96 -4.02 0.38
C THR A 644 -14.99 -4.90 1.63
N VAL A 645 -14.12 -4.67 2.61
CA VAL A 645 -14.15 -5.39 3.90
C VAL A 645 -15.40 -5.05 4.70
N ALA A 646 -15.84 -3.79 4.70
CA ALA A 646 -17.09 -3.39 5.34
C ALA A 646 -18.30 -4.13 4.75
N LEU A 647 -18.31 -4.36 3.44
CA LEU A 647 -19.35 -5.18 2.77
C LEU A 647 -19.34 -6.63 3.26
N VAL A 648 -18.17 -7.23 3.47
CA VAL A 648 -18.05 -8.57 4.05
C VAL A 648 -18.56 -8.60 5.50
N CYS A 649 -18.25 -7.59 6.30
CA CYS A 649 -18.76 -7.44 7.66
C CYS A 649 -20.30 -7.37 7.68
N LEU A 650 -20.89 -6.60 6.75
CA LEU A 650 -22.34 -6.52 6.60
C LEU A 650 -22.94 -7.90 6.28
N HIS A 651 -22.37 -8.60 5.31
CA HIS A 651 -22.82 -9.95 4.94
C HIS A 651 -22.72 -10.92 6.12
N ALA A 652 -21.61 -10.87 6.87
CA ALA A 652 -21.38 -11.66 8.06
C ALA A 652 -22.48 -11.45 9.12
N LEU A 653 -22.78 -10.18 9.39
CA LEU A 653 -23.79 -9.79 10.36
C LEU A 653 -25.20 -10.24 9.93
N VAL A 654 -25.57 -9.99 8.66
CA VAL A 654 -26.87 -10.44 8.10
C VAL A 654 -27.00 -11.97 8.20
N SER A 655 -25.95 -12.69 7.85
CA SER A 655 -25.93 -14.16 7.91
C SER A 655 -26.05 -14.69 9.34
N ALA A 656 -25.35 -14.07 10.29
CA ALA A 656 -25.43 -14.45 11.72
C ALA A 656 -26.82 -14.21 12.29
N LEU A 657 -27.45 -13.06 11.99
CA LEU A 657 -28.80 -12.74 12.43
C LEU A 657 -29.85 -13.63 11.77
N ALA A 658 -29.76 -13.87 10.46
CA ALA A 658 -30.66 -14.76 9.72
C ALA A 658 -30.61 -16.19 10.27
N LEU A 659 -29.41 -16.65 10.63
CA LEU A 659 -29.24 -17.98 11.22
C LEU A 659 -29.83 -18.07 12.63
N THR A 660 -29.58 -17.04 13.47
CA THR A 660 -30.16 -16.97 14.81
C THR A 660 -31.70 -16.93 14.77
N ALA A 661 -32.27 -16.14 13.86
CA ALA A 661 -33.69 -16.03 13.65
C ALA A 661 -34.34 -17.37 13.21
N ARG A 662 -33.63 -18.10 12.34
CA ARG A 662 -34.10 -19.43 11.87
C ARG A 662 -33.98 -20.51 12.90
N GLU A 663 -32.95 -20.53 13.74
CA GLU A 663 -32.78 -21.49 14.82
C GLU A 663 -33.80 -21.32 15.94
N ARG A 664 -34.40 -20.14 16.05
CA ARG A 664 -35.37 -19.78 17.06
C ARG A 664 -36.78 -19.57 16.51
N ARG A 665 -37.07 -20.16 15.32
CA ARG A 665 -38.41 -20.03 14.70
C ARG A 665 -39.54 -20.41 15.61
N GLY A 666 -39.43 -21.51 16.33
CA GLY A 666 -40.43 -21.94 17.30
C GLY A 666 -40.64 -20.91 18.43
N ALA A 667 -39.53 -20.42 19.05
CA ALA A 667 -39.63 -19.37 20.06
C ALA A 667 -40.19 -18.05 19.50
N VAL A 668 -39.96 -17.74 18.24
CA VAL A 668 -40.55 -16.57 17.55
C VAL A 668 -42.05 -16.84 17.24
N ALA A 669 -42.39 -18.04 16.81
CA ALA A 669 -43.78 -18.43 16.55
C ALA A 669 -44.62 -18.40 17.85
N THR A 670 -44.11 -18.91 18.98
CA THR A 670 -44.77 -18.82 20.27
C THR A 670 -44.93 -17.38 20.75
N LEU A 671 -43.93 -16.51 20.57
CA LEU A 671 -44.05 -15.09 20.88
C LEU A 671 -45.14 -14.40 20.03
N ARG A 672 -45.24 -14.76 18.75
CA ARG A 672 -46.30 -14.24 17.87
C ARG A 672 -47.68 -14.76 18.24
N ALA A 673 -47.79 -16.04 18.60
CA ALA A 673 -49.02 -16.60 19.12
C ALA A 673 -49.45 -15.94 20.43
N ALA A 674 -48.47 -15.49 21.25
CA ALA A 674 -48.71 -14.71 22.46
C ALA A 674 -48.97 -13.21 22.23
N GLY A 675 -49.14 -12.77 20.94
CA GLY A 675 -49.51 -11.40 20.59
C GLY A 675 -48.36 -10.45 20.28
N ALA A 676 -47.14 -10.94 20.07
CA ALA A 676 -46.03 -10.08 19.66
C ALA A 676 -46.22 -9.58 18.22
N ASP A 677 -46.30 -8.24 18.06
CA ASP A 677 -46.43 -7.57 16.79
C ASP A 677 -45.12 -7.50 16.03
N ALA A 678 -45.15 -6.95 14.81
CA ALA A 678 -43.96 -6.75 13.97
C ALA A 678 -42.92 -5.79 14.59
N ARG A 679 -43.35 -4.87 15.49
CA ARG A 679 -42.46 -3.97 16.22
C ARG A 679 -41.74 -4.72 17.35
N GLY A 680 -42.45 -5.58 18.06
CA GLY A 680 -41.86 -6.46 19.06
C GLY A 680 -40.79 -7.37 18.51
N LEU A 681 -41.05 -7.98 17.35
CA LEU A 681 -40.09 -8.84 16.67
C LEU A 681 -38.85 -8.07 16.21
N ARG A 682 -39.02 -6.84 15.68
CA ARG A 682 -37.89 -5.96 15.34
C ARG A 682 -37.05 -5.59 16.56
N ARG A 683 -37.67 -5.29 17.73
CA ARG A 683 -36.94 -5.00 18.97
C ARG A 683 -36.16 -6.23 19.47
N LEU A 684 -36.68 -7.43 19.33
CA LEU A 684 -36.00 -8.68 19.70
C LEU A 684 -34.76 -8.87 18.81
N LEU A 685 -34.88 -8.70 17.48
CA LEU A 685 -33.75 -8.81 16.55
C LEU A 685 -32.75 -7.71 16.73
N ALA A 686 -33.18 -6.49 17.01
CA ALA A 686 -32.27 -5.34 17.31
C ALA A 686 -31.48 -5.62 18.59
N GLY A 687 -32.08 -6.15 19.63
CA GLY A 687 -31.37 -6.57 20.84
C GLY A 687 -30.37 -7.69 20.60
N ALA A 688 -30.69 -8.65 19.74
CA ALA A 688 -29.79 -9.71 19.32
C ALA A 688 -28.59 -9.15 18.52
N ALA A 689 -28.84 -8.19 17.64
CA ALA A 689 -27.83 -7.54 16.84
C ALA A 689 -26.86 -6.66 17.67
N LEU A 690 -27.44 -5.84 18.58
CA LEU A 690 -26.63 -5.00 19.49
C LEU A 690 -25.75 -5.85 20.42
N ALA A 691 -26.23 -6.98 20.88
CA ALA A 691 -25.45 -7.90 21.70
C ALA A 691 -24.19 -8.42 20.99
N VAL A 692 -24.18 -8.47 19.66
CA VAL A 692 -23.01 -8.88 18.88
C VAL A 692 -22.16 -7.66 18.49
N VAL A 693 -22.79 -6.60 18.02
CA VAL A 693 -22.10 -5.44 17.46
C VAL A 693 -21.36 -4.63 18.50
N VAL A 694 -21.95 -4.43 19.69
CA VAL A 694 -21.27 -3.63 20.74
C VAL A 694 -19.96 -4.28 21.20
N PRO A 695 -19.93 -5.57 21.61
CA PRO A 695 -18.65 -6.19 21.95
C PRO A 695 -17.71 -6.31 20.74
N ALA A 696 -18.22 -6.50 19.52
CA ALA A 696 -17.38 -6.53 18.33
C ALA A 696 -16.72 -5.18 18.06
N ALA A 697 -17.43 -4.06 18.25
CA ALA A 697 -16.86 -2.71 18.13
C ALA A 697 -15.78 -2.45 19.20
N VAL A 698 -16.02 -2.90 20.44
CA VAL A 698 -15.00 -2.79 21.51
C VAL A 698 -13.77 -3.62 21.17
N VAL A 699 -13.94 -4.86 20.72
CA VAL A 699 -12.83 -5.72 20.29
C VAL A 699 -12.09 -5.09 19.11
N ALA A 700 -12.81 -4.48 18.15
CA ALA A 700 -12.20 -3.81 17.01
C ALA A 700 -11.28 -2.67 17.43
N VAL A 701 -11.74 -1.78 18.31
CA VAL A 701 -10.97 -0.64 18.80
C VAL A 701 -9.76 -1.12 19.61
N LEU A 702 -9.96 -2.07 20.52
CA LEU A 702 -8.86 -2.61 21.33
C LEU A 702 -7.80 -3.30 20.47
N LEU A 703 -8.19 -4.11 19.50
CA LEU A 703 -7.27 -4.82 18.62
C LEU A 703 -6.52 -3.84 17.71
N GLU A 704 -7.18 -2.82 17.21
CA GLU A 704 -6.56 -1.77 16.40
C GLU A 704 -5.57 -0.96 17.21
N MET A 705 -5.98 -0.39 18.35
CA MET A 705 -5.14 0.52 19.13
C MET A 705 -3.97 -0.18 19.85
N VAL A 706 -4.19 -1.41 20.35
CA VAL A 706 -3.18 -2.12 21.16
C VAL A 706 -2.25 -2.97 20.32
N LEU A 707 -2.72 -3.53 19.20
CA LEU A 707 -1.95 -4.49 18.43
C LEU A 707 -1.64 -4.01 17.01
N LEU A 708 -2.67 -3.64 16.21
CA LEU A 708 -2.46 -3.41 14.79
C LEU A 708 -1.74 -2.10 14.49
N SER A 709 -2.17 -0.99 15.07
CA SER A 709 -1.55 0.31 14.85
C SER A 709 -0.11 0.37 15.33
N PRO A 710 0.26 -0.06 16.56
CA PRO A 710 1.65 -0.09 16.99
C PRO A 710 2.52 -1.02 16.17
N LEU A 711 2.00 -2.21 15.81
CA LEU A 711 2.73 -3.18 14.99
C LEU A 711 3.04 -2.62 13.60
N VAL A 712 2.04 -2.03 12.95
CA VAL A 712 2.20 -1.45 11.61
C VAL A 712 3.09 -0.22 11.66
N ALA A 713 2.95 0.67 12.63
CA ALA A 713 3.82 1.83 12.79
C ALA A 713 5.28 1.42 12.99
N HIS A 714 5.54 0.40 13.81
CA HIS A 714 6.88 -0.13 14.04
C HIS A 714 7.48 -0.80 12.79
N LEU A 715 6.70 -1.60 12.08
CA LEU A 715 7.15 -2.26 10.84
C LEU A 715 7.36 -1.28 9.69
N ALA A 716 6.51 -0.23 9.62
CA ALA A 716 6.55 0.74 8.54
C ALA A 716 7.72 1.71 8.67
N ALA A 717 7.92 2.25 9.86
CA ALA A 717 8.90 3.29 10.11
C ALA A 717 9.30 3.30 11.60
N GLY A 718 9.95 2.25 12.07
CA GLY A 718 10.45 2.17 13.44
C GLY A 718 11.42 3.29 13.81
N TYR A 719 12.03 3.92 12.80
CA TYR A 719 12.90 5.09 12.91
C TYR A 719 12.14 6.44 13.01
N ALA A 720 10.81 6.43 12.82
CA ALA A 720 9.95 7.61 12.92
C ALA A 720 8.77 7.32 13.85
N ASP A 721 8.27 8.35 14.51
CA ASP A 721 7.09 8.25 15.37
C ASP A 721 5.86 8.62 14.55
N LEU A 722 5.35 7.66 13.78
CA LEU A 722 4.16 7.88 12.99
C LEU A 722 2.93 7.87 13.90
N PRO A 723 2.10 8.93 13.88
CA PRO A 723 0.85 8.98 14.64
C PRO A 723 -0.21 8.10 13.95
N LEU A 724 0.03 6.79 13.91
CA LEU A 724 -0.89 5.82 13.34
C LEU A 724 -1.87 5.37 14.44
N GLY A 725 -3.12 5.72 14.26
CA GLY A 725 -4.21 5.32 15.14
C GLY A 725 -5.54 5.88 14.65
N ALA A 726 -6.61 5.14 14.91
CA ALA A 726 -7.94 5.57 14.49
C ALA A 726 -8.37 6.80 15.29
N THR A 727 -8.80 7.84 14.59
CA THR A 727 -9.37 9.03 15.21
C THR A 727 -10.74 8.74 15.83
N ALA A 728 -11.15 9.53 16.82
CA ALA A 728 -12.48 9.40 17.44
C ALA A 728 -13.61 9.46 16.38
N GLY A 729 -13.45 10.26 15.33
CA GLY A 729 -14.39 10.33 14.21
C GLY A 729 -14.47 9.03 13.42
N GLN A 730 -13.35 8.38 13.15
CA GLN A 730 -13.29 7.08 12.45
C GLN A 730 -13.89 5.96 13.31
N ILE A 731 -13.58 5.95 14.59
CA ILE A 731 -14.18 5.00 15.56
C ILE A 731 -15.70 5.19 15.58
N ALA A 732 -16.18 6.42 15.68
CA ALA A 732 -17.62 6.73 15.65
C ALA A 732 -18.26 6.33 14.31
N LEU A 733 -17.58 6.54 13.19
CA LEU A 733 -18.06 6.17 11.85
C LEU A 733 -18.17 4.65 11.71
N VAL A 734 -17.16 3.89 12.12
CA VAL A 734 -17.20 2.41 12.03
C VAL A 734 -18.21 1.82 13.03
N ALA A 735 -18.22 2.29 14.27
CA ALA A 735 -19.19 1.84 15.27
C ALA A 735 -20.64 2.20 14.88
N GLY A 736 -20.86 3.44 14.42
CA GLY A 736 -22.15 3.91 13.89
C GLY A 736 -22.57 3.14 12.65
N GLY A 737 -21.65 2.90 11.71
CA GLY A 737 -21.86 2.08 10.54
C GLY A 737 -22.28 0.65 10.89
N LEU A 738 -21.57 0.00 11.81
CA LEU A 738 -21.94 -1.33 12.32
C LEU A 738 -23.32 -1.34 12.98
N MET A 739 -23.69 -0.29 13.73
CA MET A 739 -25.02 -0.15 14.33
C MET A 739 -26.10 0.04 13.28
N LEU A 740 -25.90 0.90 12.28
CA LEU A 740 -26.82 1.11 11.16
C LEU A 740 -27.00 -0.18 10.35
N LEU A 741 -25.91 -0.86 10.03
CA LEU A 741 -25.93 -2.14 9.33
C LEU A 741 -26.67 -3.20 10.14
N SER A 742 -26.49 -3.22 11.45
CA SER A 742 -27.19 -4.16 12.35
C SER A 742 -28.69 -3.88 12.39
N TRP A 743 -29.07 -2.63 12.41
CA TRP A 743 -30.48 -2.22 12.35
C TRP A 743 -31.12 -2.57 11.00
N GLY A 744 -30.42 -2.31 9.89
CA GLY A 744 -30.84 -2.69 8.53
C GLY A 744 -30.99 -4.22 8.39
N ALA A 745 -30.02 -4.99 8.88
CA ALA A 745 -30.04 -6.45 8.90
C ALA A 745 -31.22 -6.99 9.74
N ALA A 746 -31.45 -6.41 10.93
CA ALA A 746 -32.60 -6.77 11.78
C ALA A 746 -33.95 -6.44 11.11
N ALA A 747 -34.01 -5.29 10.41
CA ALA A 747 -35.23 -4.89 9.67
C ALA A 747 -35.53 -5.83 8.50
N LEU A 748 -34.51 -6.18 7.70
CA LEU A 748 -34.64 -7.13 6.57
C LEU A 748 -35.04 -8.53 7.03
N THR A 749 -34.40 -9.04 8.09
CA THR A 749 -34.69 -10.34 8.66
C THR A 749 -36.09 -10.34 9.31
N GLY A 750 -36.46 -9.25 9.99
CA GLY A 750 -37.76 -9.06 10.59
C GLY A 750 -38.92 -9.05 9.57
N ARG A 751 -38.73 -8.35 8.43
CA ARG A 751 -39.73 -8.34 7.34
C ARG A 751 -39.98 -9.73 6.76
N ARG A 752 -38.93 -10.56 6.62
CA ARG A 752 -39.08 -11.95 6.16
C ARG A 752 -39.81 -12.83 7.17
N LEU A 753 -39.50 -12.71 8.45
CA LEU A 753 -40.12 -13.48 9.52
C LEU A 753 -41.62 -13.14 9.74
N VAL A 754 -41.98 -11.85 9.54
CA VAL A 754 -43.40 -11.42 9.63
C VAL A 754 -44.25 -12.00 8.51
N ARG A 755 -43.68 -12.23 7.33
CA ARG A 755 -44.40 -12.81 6.18
C ARG A 755 -44.60 -14.34 6.29
N GLU A 756 -43.89 -15.04 7.18
CA GLU A 756 -44.05 -16.48 7.39
C GLU A 756 -45.31 -16.76 8.24
N PRO A 757 -46.21 -17.69 7.86
CA PRO A 757 -47.39 -18.03 8.65
C PRO A 757 -47.00 -18.68 9.99
N VAL A 758 -47.68 -18.28 11.08
CA VAL A 758 -47.39 -18.75 12.46
C VAL A 758 -47.51 -20.26 12.58
N VAL A 759 -48.51 -20.81 11.92
CA VAL A 759 -48.82 -22.28 11.93
C VAL A 759 -47.64 -23.10 11.35
N ALA A 760 -46.94 -22.59 10.38
CA ALA A 760 -45.76 -23.29 9.79
C ALA A 760 -44.59 -23.38 10.78
N GLY A 761 -44.41 -22.36 11.63
CA GLY A 761 -43.38 -22.36 12.67
C GLY A 761 -43.66 -23.28 13.86
N LEU A 762 -44.95 -23.49 14.19
CA LEU A 762 -45.38 -24.39 15.28
C LEU A 762 -45.37 -25.85 14.87
N ARG A 763 -45.69 -26.17 13.60
CA ARG A 763 -45.63 -27.55 13.05
C ARG A 763 -44.20 -28.14 12.96
N GLU A 764 -43.18 -27.33 12.95
CA GLU A 764 -41.79 -27.84 12.95
C GLU A 764 -41.31 -28.27 14.36
N GLU A 765 -42.03 -27.94 15.44
CA GLU A 765 -41.73 -28.36 16.84
C GLU A 765 -42.61 -29.50 17.36
N ALA A 766 -43.76 -29.75 16.76
CA ALA A 766 -44.59 -30.92 17.01
C ALA A 766 -44.14 -32.11 16.12
#